data_a2d051a5bbab34c31af374ec9ca21aaa
#
_entry.id   a2d051a5bbab34c31af374ec9ca21aaa
#
_cell.length_a   1.000
_cell.length_b   1.000
_cell.length_c   1.000
_cell.angle_alpha   90.00
_cell.angle_beta   90.00
_cell.angle_gamma   90.00
#
_symmetry.space_group_name_H-M   'P 1'
#
loop_
_entity.id
_entity.type
_entity.pdbx_description
1 polymer ?
#
loop_
_entity_poly.entity_id
_entity_poly.type
_entity_poly.pdbx_seq_one_letter_code
_entity_poly.pdbx_strand_id
1 'polypeptide(L)'
;MSSESQIIRTEYSDVMRKSYIDYAMSVIISRALPDVRDGLKPVQRRTLYDMYELGIRYDKPYRKCARIVGDTMGKYHPHGDSSIYESLVVMAQEFKKGMVLVDGHGNFGSIEGDGAAAMRYTEARLTKFTQEAYLADLDKDIIDFGPNFDETEKEPLVLPVRVPNLLVNGAEGIAVGMATSIPTHNLGEVIDAVKAYMKNDAITTKQLMKYIKGPDFPTGGIVVNKDDLPEIYETGQGKIKIRGKVEVEDLKGGKKQLVITEIPYTMIGAGIGKFLNDVCNLVETKKTTDIVDISNQSSKEGIRIVLELKKGADVENLKNMLYKKTRLEDTFGVNMLAVANGRPETLGLKAIIEHHVDFQFELTTRKYKTLLAKELDKKEVQEGLIKACDVIDLIIEILRGSKSVKDAKACLTQGITENIKFKSQISKKMAAMLRFTERQASAILEMRLYKLIGLEIEALQKEHETTLKNIARYEDILNHYDSMATLIMEELDAFKKEYGRKRRTAIENAEAAVFEEKKVEEQEVIFLMDRFGYAKTVDVSVYERNKEAADSENKYVVNCLNTGKICLFTDSGKMHQIKVMDLPYGRFRDKGVPIDNVSNYSSSEEQIVTICDAQQIAFEKLLFATKQGMIKRVDGSEFQVAKRTIAATKLQEEDALIHVGMVQENQNIVLQTRDGYFLRFLTAEIPEKKKGAVGVRGIKLQKTDELEQIHLFEEGTDTKVKYGEKEVTLNRLKLAKRDGVGTKQRK
;
A
#
# COMPACT_ATOMS: atom_id res chain seq x y z
N MET A 1 -16.51 16.07 -57.58
CA MET A 1 -15.30 16.48 -56.83
C MET A 1 -14.76 15.27 -56.11
N SER A 2 -13.70 14.65 -56.62
CA SER A 2 -13.03 13.51 -56.02
C SER A 2 -12.23 14.02 -54.83
N SER A 3 -12.58 13.58 -53.61
CA SER A 3 -11.76 13.80 -52.43
C SER A 3 -10.48 12.98 -52.59
N GLU A 4 -9.38 13.63 -52.92
CA GLU A 4 -8.06 13.02 -52.83
C GLU A 4 -7.83 12.64 -51.37
N SER A 5 -7.77 11.35 -51.09
CA SER A 5 -7.37 10.84 -49.80
C SER A 5 -5.88 11.12 -49.61
N GLN A 6 -5.56 12.09 -48.76
CA GLN A 6 -4.19 12.43 -48.42
C GLN A 6 -3.60 11.35 -47.53
N ILE A 7 -2.68 10.55 -48.05
CA ILE A 7 -1.95 9.53 -47.24
C ILE A 7 -0.85 10.23 -46.46
N ILE A 8 -1.04 10.39 -45.17
CA ILE A 8 -0.02 10.92 -44.27
C ILE A 8 0.85 9.73 -43.77
N ARG A 9 2.12 9.73 -44.12
CA ARG A 9 3.09 8.77 -43.59
C ARG A 9 3.58 9.25 -42.24
N THR A 10 3.39 8.41 -41.19
CA THR A 10 3.83 8.70 -39.84
C THR A 10 4.71 7.55 -39.37
N GLU A 11 5.81 7.84 -38.72
CA GLU A 11 6.65 6.82 -38.09
C GLU A 11 5.90 6.14 -36.94
N TYR A 12 5.92 4.80 -36.92
CA TYR A 12 5.25 4.00 -35.87
C TYR A 12 5.73 4.37 -34.46
N SER A 13 7.03 4.59 -34.31
CA SER A 13 7.65 5.02 -33.06
C SER A 13 7.10 6.33 -32.51
N ASP A 14 6.82 7.29 -33.41
CA ASP A 14 6.28 8.61 -33.02
C ASP A 14 4.81 8.50 -32.61
N VAL A 15 4.02 7.71 -33.32
CA VAL A 15 2.62 7.44 -32.98
C VAL A 15 2.54 6.75 -31.63
N MET A 16 3.36 5.70 -31.40
CA MET A 16 3.40 5.00 -30.13
C MET A 16 3.84 5.90 -28.99
N ARG A 17 4.88 6.71 -29.21
CA ARG A 17 5.38 7.65 -28.17
C ARG A 17 4.30 8.67 -27.80
N LYS A 18 3.65 9.27 -28.79
CA LYS A 18 2.59 10.26 -28.56
C LYS A 18 1.40 9.63 -27.85
N SER A 19 0.89 8.50 -28.32
CA SER A 19 -0.24 7.81 -27.72
C SER A 19 0.05 7.32 -26.30
N TYR A 20 1.30 6.88 -26.03
CA TYR A 20 1.72 6.49 -24.69
C TYR A 20 1.79 7.69 -23.73
N ILE A 21 2.31 8.83 -24.20
CA ILE A 21 2.37 10.06 -23.40
C ILE A 21 0.94 10.55 -23.09
N ASP A 22 0.06 10.58 -24.08
CA ASP A 22 -1.34 11.00 -23.89
C ASP A 22 -2.07 10.09 -22.90
N TYR A 23 -1.88 8.77 -23.02
CA TYR A 23 -2.42 7.80 -22.06
C TYR A 23 -1.82 7.99 -20.66
N ALA A 24 -0.50 8.12 -20.56
CA ALA A 24 0.17 8.32 -19.28
C ALA A 24 -0.31 9.60 -18.59
N MET A 25 -0.41 10.72 -19.31
CA MET A 25 -0.92 11.98 -18.77
C MET A 25 -2.37 11.86 -18.31
N SER A 26 -3.22 11.17 -19.08
CA SER A 26 -4.60 10.90 -18.67
C SER A 26 -4.68 10.09 -17.38
N VAL A 27 -3.87 9.03 -17.25
CA VAL A 27 -3.83 8.20 -16.01
C VAL A 27 -3.29 9.01 -14.84
N ILE A 28 -2.31 9.87 -15.05
CA ILE A 28 -1.70 10.71 -14.02
C ILE A 28 -2.71 11.75 -13.51
N ILE A 29 -3.25 12.59 -14.40
CA ILE A 29 -4.05 13.77 -14.03
C ILE A 29 -5.50 13.38 -13.72
N SER A 30 -6.09 12.48 -14.54
CA SER A 30 -7.53 12.22 -14.52
C SER A 30 -7.91 10.91 -13.83
N ARG A 31 -6.99 10.21 -13.16
CA ARG A 31 -7.29 8.92 -12.52
C ARG A 31 -6.61 8.68 -11.19
N ALA A 32 -5.27 8.72 -11.16
CA ALA A 32 -4.50 8.16 -10.04
C ALA A 32 -4.12 9.17 -8.97
N LEU A 33 -3.86 10.43 -9.35
CA LEU A 33 -3.40 11.46 -8.43
C LEU A 33 -4.56 12.33 -7.92
N PRO A 34 -4.47 12.81 -6.66
CA PRO A 34 -5.40 13.79 -6.12
C PRO A 34 -5.05 15.20 -6.63
N ASP A 35 -6.05 16.08 -6.76
CA ASP A 35 -5.84 17.52 -6.94
C ASP A 35 -5.43 18.14 -5.59
N VAL A 36 -4.46 19.05 -5.60
CA VAL A 36 -3.96 19.67 -4.36
C VAL A 36 -5.02 20.50 -3.65
N ARG A 37 -5.97 21.10 -4.39
CA ARG A 37 -7.01 21.98 -3.87
C ARG A 37 -8.06 21.25 -3.04
N ASP A 38 -8.58 20.11 -3.53
CA ASP A 38 -9.62 19.35 -2.85
C ASP A 38 -9.13 18.02 -2.24
N GLY A 39 -7.90 17.60 -2.57
CA GLY A 39 -7.30 16.35 -2.08
C GLY A 39 -8.02 15.09 -2.56
N LEU A 40 -8.82 15.17 -3.62
CA LEU A 40 -9.63 14.06 -4.12
C LEU A 40 -9.13 13.55 -5.47
N LYS A 41 -9.23 12.26 -5.66
CA LYS A 41 -9.14 11.66 -6.99
C LYS A 41 -10.43 11.90 -7.77
N PRO A 42 -10.41 11.89 -9.11
CA PRO A 42 -11.61 12.11 -9.92
C PRO A 42 -12.78 11.20 -9.56
N VAL A 43 -12.55 9.91 -9.32
CA VAL A 43 -13.61 8.97 -8.91
C VAL A 43 -14.26 9.36 -7.59
N GLN A 44 -13.47 9.81 -6.61
CA GLN A 44 -13.98 10.23 -5.30
C GLN A 44 -14.80 11.50 -5.42
N ARG A 45 -14.29 12.50 -6.16
CA ARG A 45 -14.97 13.77 -6.41
C ARG A 45 -16.32 13.56 -7.10
N ARG A 46 -16.34 12.76 -8.15
CA ARG A 46 -17.55 12.43 -8.92
C ARG A 46 -18.58 11.69 -8.07
N THR A 47 -18.15 10.71 -7.28
CA THR A 47 -19.04 9.96 -6.39
C THR A 47 -19.67 10.84 -5.31
N LEU A 48 -18.90 11.72 -4.67
CA LEU A 48 -19.43 12.64 -3.64
C LEU A 48 -20.37 13.66 -4.25
N TYR A 49 -20.05 14.18 -5.42
CA TYR A 49 -20.91 15.11 -6.15
C TYR A 49 -22.23 14.45 -6.58
N ASP A 50 -22.18 13.25 -7.12
CA ASP A 50 -23.36 12.47 -7.51
C ASP A 50 -24.26 12.18 -6.32
N MET A 51 -23.70 11.78 -5.18
CA MET A 51 -24.47 11.61 -3.94
C MET A 51 -25.18 12.91 -3.53
N TYR A 52 -24.53 14.06 -3.74
CA TYR A 52 -25.13 15.35 -3.46
C TYR A 52 -26.29 15.65 -4.41
N GLU A 53 -26.13 15.44 -5.71
CA GLU A 53 -27.18 15.64 -6.73
C GLU A 53 -28.38 14.69 -6.52
N LEU A 54 -28.12 13.44 -6.16
CA LEU A 54 -29.16 12.47 -5.81
C LEU A 54 -29.91 12.80 -4.49
N GLY A 55 -29.48 13.84 -3.77
CA GLY A 55 -30.06 14.24 -2.48
C GLY A 55 -29.79 13.23 -1.36
N ILE A 56 -28.71 12.44 -1.46
CA ILE A 56 -28.31 11.45 -0.45
C ILE A 56 -27.50 12.16 0.64
N ARG A 57 -28.20 12.87 1.53
CA ARG A 57 -27.66 13.73 2.57
C ARG A 57 -27.55 13.00 3.90
N TYR A 58 -26.74 13.54 4.83
CA TYR A 58 -26.55 12.96 6.17
C TYR A 58 -27.86 12.86 6.99
N ASP A 59 -28.80 13.76 6.75
CA ASP A 59 -30.09 13.84 7.42
C ASP A 59 -31.22 13.08 6.69
N LYS A 60 -30.87 12.38 5.59
CA LYS A 60 -31.79 11.58 4.78
C LYS A 60 -31.54 10.09 4.96
N PRO A 61 -32.54 9.24 4.60
CA PRO A 61 -32.36 7.79 4.64
C PRO A 61 -31.19 7.32 3.76
N TYR A 62 -30.54 6.26 4.19
CA TYR A 62 -29.54 5.57 3.39
C TYR A 62 -30.08 5.11 2.03
N ARG A 63 -29.21 4.98 1.04
CA ARG A 63 -29.54 4.46 -0.28
C ARG A 63 -28.59 3.31 -0.62
N LYS A 64 -29.07 2.33 -1.40
CA LYS A 64 -28.26 1.22 -1.87
C LYS A 64 -27.03 1.72 -2.62
N CYS A 65 -25.86 1.19 -2.27
CA CYS A 65 -24.60 1.53 -2.95
C CYS A 65 -24.68 1.26 -4.45
N ALA A 66 -25.41 0.22 -4.86
CA ALA A 66 -25.64 -0.08 -6.28
C ALA A 66 -26.30 1.08 -7.05
N ARG A 67 -27.17 1.85 -6.41
CA ARG A 67 -27.78 3.04 -7.03
C ARG A 67 -26.76 4.16 -7.21
N ILE A 68 -25.98 4.42 -6.17
CA ILE A 68 -24.92 5.45 -6.23
C ILE A 68 -23.90 5.10 -7.31
N VAL A 69 -23.39 3.86 -7.30
CA VAL A 69 -22.41 3.38 -8.28
C VAL A 69 -22.96 3.45 -9.70
N GLY A 70 -24.21 3.02 -9.90
CA GLY A 70 -24.85 3.02 -11.21
C GLY A 70 -25.05 4.43 -11.78
N ASP A 71 -25.48 5.39 -10.97
CA ASP A 71 -25.68 6.80 -11.38
C ASP A 71 -24.33 7.46 -11.65
N THR A 72 -23.36 7.34 -10.74
CA THR A 72 -22.00 7.84 -10.92
C THR A 72 -21.34 7.30 -12.20
N MET A 73 -21.48 6.00 -12.47
CA MET A 73 -20.94 5.37 -13.68
C MET A 73 -21.63 5.91 -14.96
N GLY A 74 -22.94 6.04 -14.91
CA GLY A 74 -23.72 6.48 -16.07
C GLY A 74 -23.53 7.94 -16.42
N LYS A 75 -23.32 8.80 -15.43
CA LYS A 75 -23.27 10.27 -15.66
C LYS A 75 -21.87 10.85 -15.67
N TYR A 76 -20.96 10.36 -14.80
CA TYR A 76 -19.71 11.07 -14.53
C TYR A 76 -18.45 10.23 -14.71
N HIS A 77 -18.48 8.93 -14.42
CA HIS A 77 -17.26 8.12 -14.36
C HIS A 77 -17.37 6.84 -15.20
N PRO A 78 -17.02 6.88 -16.51
CA PRO A 78 -17.22 5.79 -17.48
C PRO A 78 -16.18 4.67 -17.30
N HIS A 79 -16.11 4.07 -16.10
CA HIS A 79 -15.21 2.97 -15.75
C HIS A 79 -15.97 1.86 -15.03
N GLY A 80 -15.28 0.74 -14.71
CA GLY A 80 -15.90 -0.40 -14.06
C GLY A 80 -16.56 -0.07 -12.72
N ASP A 81 -17.74 -0.62 -12.48
CA ASP A 81 -18.56 -0.45 -11.28
C ASP A 81 -17.80 -0.85 -9.99
N SER A 82 -17.00 -1.91 -10.06
CA SER A 82 -16.17 -2.35 -8.94
C SER A 82 -15.18 -1.27 -8.48
N SER A 83 -14.55 -0.52 -9.39
CA SER A 83 -13.61 0.54 -9.01
C SER A 83 -14.30 1.72 -8.31
N ILE A 84 -15.53 2.06 -8.75
CA ILE A 84 -16.35 3.09 -8.13
C ILE A 84 -16.79 2.62 -6.74
N TYR A 85 -17.27 1.37 -6.64
CA TYR A 85 -17.70 0.80 -5.37
C TYR A 85 -16.56 0.69 -4.35
N GLU A 86 -15.39 0.20 -4.76
CA GLU A 86 -14.20 0.15 -3.89
C GLU A 86 -13.80 1.54 -3.39
N SER A 87 -13.86 2.56 -4.24
CA SER A 87 -13.60 3.95 -3.85
C SER A 87 -14.63 4.43 -2.80
N LEU A 88 -15.91 4.15 -3.01
CA LEU A 88 -16.98 4.46 -2.07
C LEU A 88 -16.77 3.76 -0.71
N VAL A 89 -16.39 2.47 -0.74
CA VAL A 89 -16.08 1.68 0.46
C VAL A 89 -14.92 2.27 1.23
N VAL A 90 -13.81 2.62 0.56
CA VAL A 90 -12.64 3.23 1.22
C VAL A 90 -12.98 4.56 1.89
N MET A 91 -13.87 5.39 1.29
CA MET A 91 -14.33 6.64 1.90
C MET A 91 -15.17 6.45 3.16
N ALA A 92 -15.72 5.25 3.39
CA ALA A 92 -16.50 4.90 4.59
C ALA A 92 -15.66 4.15 5.65
N GLN A 93 -14.42 3.76 5.36
CA GLN A 93 -13.60 2.96 6.28
C GLN A 93 -12.81 3.82 7.26
N GLU A 94 -13.17 3.76 8.55
CA GLU A 94 -12.54 4.54 9.63
C GLU A 94 -11.06 4.17 9.87
N PHE A 95 -10.66 2.97 9.51
CA PHE A 95 -9.28 2.51 9.64
C PHE A 95 -8.38 2.92 8.46
N LYS A 96 -8.96 3.48 7.39
CA LYS A 96 -8.20 3.99 6.23
C LYS A 96 -8.22 5.51 6.13
N LYS A 97 -9.23 6.17 6.66
CA LYS A 97 -9.41 7.63 6.54
C LYS A 97 -9.26 8.34 7.88
N GLY A 98 -8.55 9.46 7.89
CA GLY A 98 -8.48 10.35 9.04
C GLY A 98 -9.87 10.88 9.41
N MET A 99 -10.64 11.28 8.40
CA MET A 99 -12.05 11.68 8.51
C MET A 99 -12.85 10.94 7.44
N VAL A 100 -13.81 10.13 7.85
CA VAL A 100 -14.70 9.41 6.90
C VAL A 100 -15.60 10.37 6.16
N LEU A 101 -15.75 10.15 4.86
CA LEU A 101 -16.55 11.01 3.98
C LEU A 101 -17.93 10.43 3.69
N VAL A 102 -18.07 9.13 3.82
CA VAL A 102 -19.30 8.38 3.56
C VAL A 102 -19.71 7.64 4.82
N ASP A 103 -20.97 7.76 5.19
CA ASP A 103 -21.62 7.02 6.27
C ASP A 103 -22.20 5.73 5.66
N GLY A 104 -21.56 4.60 5.95
CA GLY A 104 -21.92 3.28 5.42
C GLY A 104 -22.78 2.49 6.37
N HIS A 105 -23.81 1.80 5.83
CA HIS A 105 -24.65 0.87 6.57
C HIS A 105 -24.57 -0.53 5.97
N GLY A 106 -24.20 -1.50 6.79
CA GLY A 106 -23.91 -2.88 6.39
C GLY A 106 -22.44 -3.25 6.56
N ASN A 107 -21.98 -4.26 5.82
CA ASN A 107 -20.59 -4.69 5.87
C ASN A 107 -19.74 -3.95 4.82
N PHE A 108 -18.90 -3.02 5.29
CA PHE A 108 -17.93 -2.26 4.49
C PHE A 108 -16.49 -2.80 4.62
N GLY A 109 -16.33 -4.08 5.01
CA GLY A 109 -15.03 -4.70 5.21
C GLY A 109 -14.49 -4.50 6.62
N SER A 110 -13.37 -5.16 6.90
CA SER A 110 -12.69 -5.09 8.19
C SER A 110 -11.23 -4.66 8.05
N ILE A 111 -10.63 -4.23 9.15
CA ILE A 111 -9.20 -3.90 9.22
C ILE A 111 -8.32 -5.13 8.97
N GLU A 112 -8.86 -6.34 9.13
CA GLU A 112 -8.18 -7.63 8.93
C GLU A 112 -8.11 -8.05 7.46
N GLY A 113 -8.82 -7.32 6.57
CA GLY A 113 -8.78 -7.54 5.13
C GLY A 113 -10.00 -8.25 4.56
N ASP A 114 -11.06 -8.43 5.37
CA ASP A 114 -12.33 -8.87 4.81
C ASP A 114 -12.86 -7.80 3.86
N GLY A 115 -13.31 -8.23 2.69
CA GLY A 115 -13.92 -7.36 1.70
C GLY A 115 -15.29 -6.86 2.12
N ALA A 116 -15.72 -5.74 1.54
CA ALA A 116 -17.09 -5.28 1.69
C ALA A 116 -18.08 -6.27 1.05
N ALA A 117 -19.29 -6.33 1.60
CA ALA A 117 -20.37 -7.06 0.96
C ALA A 117 -20.71 -6.44 -0.42
N ALA A 118 -21.31 -7.21 -1.31
CA ALA A 118 -21.69 -6.71 -2.63
C ALA A 118 -22.62 -5.47 -2.52
N MET A 119 -22.44 -4.51 -3.43
CA MET A 119 -23.11 -3.20 -3.42
C MET A 119 -24.65 -3.24 -3.39
N ARG A 120 -25.24 -4.38 -3.76
CA ARG A 120 -26.70 -4.60 -3.65
C ARG A 120 -27.19 -4.79 -2.20
N TYR A 121 -26.29 -5.14 -1.28
CA TYR A 121 -26.62 -5.33 0.14
C TYR A 121 -26.27 -4.11 1.00
N THR A 122 -25.19 -3.40 0.66
CA THR A 122 -24.72 -2.24 1.41
C THR A 122 -25.51 -0.97 1.05
N GLU A 123 -25.58 -0.05 2.00
CA GLU A 123 -26.22 1.24 1.84
C GLU A 123 -25.28 2.34 2.30
N ALA A 124 -25.43 3.55 1.75
CA ALA A 124 -24.57 4.67 2.08
C ALA A 124 -25.32 6.00 2.02
N ARG A 125 -24.77 6.99 2.71
CA ARG A 125 -25.12 8.41 2.62
C ARG A 125 -23.88 9.26 2.91
N LEU A 126 -23.96 10.56 2.61
CA LEU A 126 -22.91 11.50 2.97
C LEU A 126 -22.82 11.64 4.50
N THR A 127 -21.61 11.84 5.03
CA THR A 127 -21.47 12.28 6.42
C THR A 127 -21.82 13.76 6.54
N LYS A 128 -22.17 14.23 7.76
CA LYS A 128 -22.40 15.65 8.04
C LYS A 128 -21.16 16.47 7.69
N PHE A 129 -19.99 15.98 8.09
CA PHE A 129 -18.70 16.59 7.76
C PHE A 129 -18.51 16.80 6.27
N THR A 130 -18.78 15.78 5.44
CA THR A 130 -18.64 15.89 3.99
C THR A 130 -19.58 16.92 3.40
N GLN A 131 -20.84 16.94 3.85
CA GLN A 131 -21.81 17.90 3.34
C GLN A 131 -21.42 19.34 3.67
N GLU A 132 -20.93 19.60 4.87
CA GLU A 132 -20.56 20.94 5.34
C GLU A 132 -19.18 21.38 4.84
N ALA A 133 -18.18 20.49 4.85
CA ALA A 133 -16.81 20.84 4.52
C ALA A 133 -16.45 20.67 3.04
N TYR A 134 -17.19 19.86 2.24
CA TYR A 134 -16.83 19.55 0.84
C TYR A 134 -17.88 20.00 -0.18
N LEU A 135 -19.14 20.13 0.21
CA LEU A 135 -20.25 20.30 -0.73
C LEU A 135 -21.11 21.53 -0.41
N ALA A 136 -20.68 22.35 0.55
CA ALA A 136 -21.40 23.57 0.88
C ALA A 136 -21.23 24.65 -0.21
N ASP A 137 -22.27 25.47 -0.36
CA ASP A 137 -22.26 26.66 -1.22
C ASP A 137 -22.08 26.39 -2.74
N LEU A 138 -22.30 25.16 -3.20
CA LEU A 138 -22.23 24.81 -4.64
C LEU A 138 -23.17 25.64 -5.54
N ASP A 139 -24.27 26.14 -4.96
CA ASP A 139 -25.25 27.02 -5.60
C ASP A 139 -24.78 28.47 -5.78
N LYS A 140 -23.57 28.82 -5.29
CA LYS A 140 -23.09 30.21 -5.24
C LYS A 140 -21.97 30.50 -6.24
N ASP A 141 -21.86 29.71 -7.28
CA ASP A 141 -20.85 29.87 -8.36
C ASP A 141 -19.40 29.99 -7.84
N ILE A 142 -19.09 29.18 -6.83
CA ILE A 142 -17.77 29.25 -6.15
C ILE A 142 -16.69 28.40 -6.80
N ILE A 143 -17.07 27.45 -7.67
CA ILE A 143 -16.18 26.56 -8.40
C ILE A 143 -16.55 26.51 -9.88
N ASP A 144 -15.62 25.99 -10.69
CA ASP A 144 -15.85 25.77 -12.11
C ASP A 144 -16.40 24.37 -12.37
N PHE A 145 -17.33 24.31 -13.35
CA PHE A 145 -17.90 23.08 -13.87
C PHE A 145 -17.45 22.87 -15.32
N GLY A 146 -17.08 21.66 -15.65
CA GLY A 146 -16.79 21.22 -17.01
C GLY A 146 -17.87 20.26 -17.52
N PRO A 147 -17.86 19.94 -18.82
CA PRO A 147 -18.69 18.86 -19.34
C PRO A 147 -18.21 17.52 -18.81
N ASN A 148 -19.15 16.58 -18.64
CA ASN A 148 -18.83 15.18 -18.40
C ASN A 148 -18.27 14.52 -19.68
N PHE A 149 -18.02 13.20 -19.63
CA PHE A 149 -17.38 12.45 -20.71
C PHE A 149 -18.18 12.41 -22.04
N ASP A 150 -19.50 12.57 -22.01
CA ASP A 150 -20.39 12.58 -23.18
C ASP A 150 -21.08 13.93 -23.43
N GLU A 151 -20.67 14.97 -22.71
CA GLU A 151 -21.17 16.34 -22.79
C GLU A 151 -22.67 16.51 -22.48
N THR A 152 -23.30 15.50 -21.85
CA THR A 152 -24.72 15.56 -21.48
C THR A 152 -24.95 16.22 -20.13
N GLU A 153 -23.99 16.15 -19.22
CA GLU A 153 -24.04 16.66 -17.85
C GLU A 153 -22.84 17.56 -17.56
N LYS A 154 -22.92 18.32 -16.48
CA LYS A 154 -21.80 19.10 -15.96
C LYS A 154 -21.26 18.47 -14.67
N GLU A 155 -19.95 18.38 -14.56
CA GLU A 155 -19.27 17.91 -13.37
C GLU A 155 -18.34 18.98 -12.78
N PRO A 156 -18.14 19.04 -11.46
CA PRO A 156 -17.23 20.00 -10.85
C PRO A 156 -15.78 19.62 -11.17
N LEU A 157 -14.98 20.58 -11.58
CA LEU A 157 -13.54 20.39 -11.81
C LEU A 157 -12.81 20.11 -10.49
N VAL A 158 -13.25 20.77 -9.41
CA VAL A 158 -12.83 20.52 -8.02
C VAL A 158 -14.03 20.72 -7.10
N LEU A 159 -14.04 20.11 -5.91
CA LEU A 159 -15.03 20.41 -4.89
C LEU A 159 -14.58 21.58 -4.00
N PRO A 160 -15.50 22.37 -3.45
CA PRO A 160 -15.17 23.54 -2.61
C PRO A 160 -14.79 23.12 -1.19
N VAL A 161 -13.74 22.32 -1.07
CA VAL A 161 -13.30 21.74 0.20
C VAL A 161 -12.72 22.80 1.12
N ARG A 162 -13.29 22.92 2.34
CA ARG A 162 -12.94 23.96 3.34
C ARG A 162 -11.76 23.62 4.23
N VAL A 163 -11.34 22.36 4.27
CA VAL A 163 -10.23 21.87 5.09
C VAL A 163 -9.17 21.25 4.20
N PRO A 164 -7.88 21.25 4.58
CA PRO A 164 -6.82 20.68 3.74
C PRO A 164 -6.93 19.15 3.67
N ASN A 165 -7.88 18.64 2.90
CA ASN A 165 -8.21 17.23 2.78
C ASN A 165 -7.00 16.37 2.41
N LEU A 166 -6.13 16.87 1.53
CA LEU A 166 -4.92 16.16 1.12
C LEU A 166 -4.03 15.76 2.31
N LEU A 167 -3.95 16.61 3.34
CA LEU A 167 -3.23 16.30 4.57
C LEU A 167 -4.10 15.49 5.55
N VAL A 168 -5.36 15.86 5.74
CA VAL A 168 -6.25 15.21 6.71
C VAL A 168 -6.50 13.75 6.38
N ASN A 169 -6.85 13.44 5.14
CA ASN A 169 -7.20 12.10 4.70
C ASN A 169 -6.08 11.36 3.96
N GLY A 170 -4.98 12.06 3.65
CA GLY A 170 -3.90 11.50 2.86
C GLY A 170 -4.35 11.05 1.48
N ALA A 171 -3.44 10.48 0.72
CA ALA A 171 -3.73 9.86 -0.57
C ALA A 171 -2.71 8.77 -0.89
N GLU A 172 -3.18 7.70 -1.53
CA GLU A 172 -2.35 6.65 -2.09
C GLU A 172 -2.80 6.41 -3.53
N GLY A 173 -1.86 6.28 -4.47
CA GLY A 173 -2.18 6.04 -5.87
C GLY A 173 -0.97 5.69 -6.70
N ILE A 174 -1.16 4.79 -7.65
CA ILE A 174 -0.12 4.36 -8.59
C ILE A 174 -0.51 4.85 -9.97
N ALA A 175 0.31 5.71 -10.55
CA ALA A 175 0.19 6.21 -11.92
C ALA A 175 1.29 5.60 -12.80
N VAL A 176 1.37 6.05 -14.05
CA VAL A 176 2.42 5.62 -14.97
C VAL A 176 3.72 6.34 -14.62
N GLY A 177 4.73 5.58 -14.18
CA GLY A 177 6.05 6.11 -13.85
C GLY A 177 6.15 6.89 -12.53
N MET A 178 5.05 7.03 -11.78
CA MET A 178 5.04 7.76 -10.51
C MET A 178 3.94 7.22 -9.58
N ALA A 179 4.08 7.46 -8.29
CA ALA A 179 3.10 7.06 -7.30
C ALA A 179 2.97 8.16 -6.23
N THR A 180 1.78 8.34 -5.69
CA THR A 180 1.54 9.20 -4.53
C THR A 180 1.32 8.35 -3.27
N SER A 181 1.89 8.78 -2.16
CA SER A 181 1.73 8.18 -0.84
C SER A 181 1.84 9.29 0.20
N ILE A 182 0.70 9.83 0.58
CA ILE A 182 0.58 10.95 1.51
C ILE A 182 -0.05 10.43 2.80
N PRO A 183 0.62 10.55 3.96
CA PRO A 183 0.07 10.08 5.23
C PRO A 183 -1.08 10.98 5.71
N THR A 184 -1.96 10.43 6.53
CA THR A 184 -3.02 11.19 7.20
C THR A 184 -2.48 12.04 8.34
N HIS A 185 -3.15 13.16 8.64
CA HIS A 185 -2.78 14.08 9.71
C HIS A 185 -3.99 14.45 10.58
N ASN A 186 -3.73 14.92 11.79
CA ASN A 186 -4.76 15.36 12.71
C ASN A 186 -5.43 16.65 12.22
N LEU A 187 -6.78 16.63 12.08
CA LEU A 187 -7.55 17.78 11.59
C LEU A 187 -7.27 19.06 12.40
N GLY A 188 -7.24 18.97 13.73
CA GLY A 188 -7.03 20.14 14.58
C GLY A 188 -5.64 20.74 14.41
N GLU A 189 -4.60 19.89 14.29
CA GLU A 189 -3.22 20.34 14.07
C GLU A 189 -3.05 20.98 12.69
N VAL A 190 -3.69 20.42 11.66
CA VAL A 190 -3.64 20.97 10.31
C VAL A 190 -4.33 22.31 10.24
N ILE A 191 -5.50 22.48 10.89
CA ILE A 191 -6.19 23.77 10.96
C ILE A 191 -5.34 24.82 11.69
N ASP A 192 -4.70 24.45 12.79
CA ASP A 192 -3.79 25.39 13.50
C ASP A 192 -2.60 25.82 12.63
N ALA A 193 -2.05 24.92 11.84
CA ALA A 193 -0.96 25.23 10.91
C ALA A 193 -1.42 26.16 9.76
N VAL A 194 -2.59 25.93 9.19
CA VAL A 194 -3.20 26.81 8.18
C VAL A 194 -3.39 28.21 8.73
N LYS A 195 -3.94 28.34 9.94
CA LYS A 195 -4.12 29.65 10.63
C LYS A 195 -2.79 30.32 10.91
N ALA A 196 -1.75 29.57 11.28
CA ALA A 196 -0.40 30.11 11.48
C ALA A 196 0.20 30.65 10.17
N TYR A 197 0.00 29.93 9.07
CA TYR A 197 0.41 30.36 7.73
C TYR A 197 -0.34 31.63 7.29
N MET A 198 -1.66 31.70 7.47
CA MET A 198 -2.47 32.88 7.12
C MET A 198 -2.06 34.14 7.89
N LYS A 199 -1.54 33.99 9.11
CA LYS A 199 -1.02 35.10 9.92
C LYS A 199 0.40 35.52 9.51
N ASN A 200 1.18 34.63 8.93
CA ASN A 200 2.55 34.85 8.49
C ASN A 200 2.92 33.88 7.37
N ASP A 201 2.84 34.33 6.14
CA ASP A 201 3.17 33.56 4.93
C ASP A 201 4.67 33.21 4.82
N ALA A 202 5.54 33.99 5.49
CA ALA A 202 6.96 33.71 5.56
C ALA A 202 7.33 32.57 6.53
N ILE A 203 6.34 31.94 7.20
CA ILE A 203 6.56 30.83 8.14
C ILE A 203 7.29 29.67 7.45
N THR A 204 8.30 29.11 8.10
CA THR A 204 9.06 27.96 7.58
C THR A 204 8.38 26.64 7.90
N THR A 205 8.68 25.57 7.14
CA THR A 205 8.20 24.22 7.42
C THR A 205 8.49 23.79 8.86
N LYS A 206 9.68 24.06 9.36
CA LYS A 206 10.05 23.76 10.75
C LYS A 206 9.20 24.50 11.79
N GLN A 207 8.74 25.72 11.48
CA GLN A 207 7.81 26.45 12.34
C GLN A 207 6.39 25.91 12.24
N LEU A 208 5.93 25.49 11.04
CA LEU A 208 4.64 24.81 10.84
C LEU A 208 4.58 23.51 11.63
N MET A 209 5.68 22.79 11.75
CA MET A 209 5.76 21.56 12.55
C MET A 209 5.61 21.76 14.06
N LYS A 210 5.59 22.99 14.56
CA LYS A 210 5.14 23.24 15.94
C LYS A 210 3.65 22.96 16.13
N TYR A 211 2.87 23.09 15.06
CA TYR A 211 1.44 22.81 15.01
C TYR A 211 1.15 21.39 14.49
N ILE A 212 1.71 21.01 13.35
CA ILE A 212 1.63 19.63 12.81
C ILE A 212 2.85 18.86 13.29
N LYS A 213 2.66 18.06 14.34
CA LYS A 213 3.77 17.30 14.95
C LYS A 213 4.31 16.20 14.04
N GLY A 214 3.47 15.70 13.14
CA GLY A 214 3.75 14.62 12.22
C GLY A 214 2.48 13.92 11.77
N PRO A 215 2.57 12.77 11.09
CA PRO A 215 1.39 12.02 10.65
C PRO A 215 0.54 11.56 11.84
N ASP A 216 -0.75 11.38 11.59
CA ASP A 216 -1.72 10.85 12.55
C ASP A 216 -2.53 9.77 11.86
N PHE A 217 -2.08 8.52 11.99
CA PHE A 217 -2.69 7.38 11.31
C PHE A 217 -3.96 6.93 12.03
N PRO A 218 -5.00 6.51 11.28
CA PRO A 218 -6.24 5.99 11.87
C PRO A 218 -6.03 4.79 12.79
N THR A 219 -5.00 3.99 12.53
CA THR A 219 -4.62 2.80 13.32
C THR A 219 -3.79 3.11 14.55
N GLY A 220 -3.42 4.38 14.78
CA GLY A 220 -2.51 4.78 15.86
C GLY A 220 -1.06 4.42 15.57
N GLY A 221 -0.42 3.72 16.48
CA GLY A 221 0.98 3.34 16.41
C GLY A 221 1.94 4.45 16.85
N ILE A 222 3.23 4.19 16.71
CA ILE A 222 4.31 5.05 17.18
C ILE A 222 5.27 5.34 16.02
N VAL A 223 5.41 6.58 15.64
CA VAL A 223 6.47 7.02 14.72
C VAL A 223 7.78 7.12 15.52
N VAL A 224 8.82 6.41 15.06
CA VAL A 224 10.07 6.23 15.83
C VAL A 224 11.29 6.97 15.25
N ASN A 225 11.10 7.74 14.20
CA ASN A 225 12.15 8.55 13.57
C ASN A 225 11.72 10.02 13.44
N LYS A 226 11.38 10.63 14.56
CA LYS A 226 10.89 12.02 14.63
C LYS A 226 11.83 13.03 13.97
N ASP A 227 13.15 12.85 14.11
CA ASP A 227 14.16 13.79 13.60
C ASP A 227 14.25 13.80 12.07
N ASP A 228 13.75 12.78 11.38
CA ASP A 228 13.68 12.72 9.91
C ASP A 228 12.46 13.51 9.35
N LEU A 229 11.43 13.74 10.17
CA LEU A 229 10.19 14.38 9.73
C LEU A 229 10.37 15.78 9.13
N PRO A 230 11.25 16.68 9.66
CA PRO A 230 11.46 18.00 9.07
C PRO A 230 11.92 17.96 7.61
N GLU A 231 12.85 17.05 7.28
CA GLU A 231 13.33 16.87 5.90
C GLU A 231 12.24 16.29 5.00
N ILE A 232 11.49 15.32 5.50
CA ILE A 232 10.37 14.71 4.78
C ILE A 232 9.30 15.74 4.43
N TYR A 233 8.96 16.63 5.36
CA TYR A 233 7.96 17.67 5.13
C TYR A 233 8.48 18.85 4.30
N GLU A 234 9.78 19.09 4.28
CA GLU A 234 10.37 20.10 3.41
C GLU A 234 10.41 19.62 1.96
N THR A 235 10.85 18.38 1.74
CA THR A 235 11.04 17.80 0.40
C THR A 235 9.78 17.13 -0.18
N GLY A 236 8.83 16.77 0.66
CA GLY A 236 7.67 15.95 0.29
C GLY A 236 7.98 14.47 0.06
N GLN A 237 9.20 14.02 0.38
CA GLN A 237 9.64 12.63 0.17
C GLN A 237 10.43 12.10 1.36
N GLY A 238 10.30 10.81 1.63
CA GLY A 238 11.10 10.14 2.66
C GLY A 238 10.47 8.86 3.19
N LYS A 239 10.96 8.42 4.33
CA LYS A 239 10.53 7.17 4.96
C LYS A 239 10.18 7.41 6.42
N ILE A 240 8.96 7.10 6.80
CA ILE A 240 8.49 7.15 8.19
C ILE A 240 8.48 5.74 8.74
N LYS A 241 9.18 5.51 9.86
CA LYS A 241 9.18 4.22 10.56
C LYS A 241 8.07 4.22 11.60
N ILE A 242 7.20 3.21 11.54
CA ILE A 242 6.04 3.08 12.41
C ILE A 242 6.12 1.77 13.16
N ARG A 243 5.97 1.80 14.47
CA ARG A 243 5.83 0.64 15.35
C ARG A 243 4.38 0.48 15.79
N GLY A 244 3.92 -0.77 15.91
CA GLY A 244 2.71 -1.09 16.65
C GLY A 244 2.90 -0.86 18.14
N LYS A 245 1.83 -0.56 18.84
CA LYS A 245 1.84 -0.43 20.30
C LYS A 245 1.63 -1.79 20.95
N VAL A 246 2.57 -2.14 21.83
CA VAL A 246 2.57 -3.41 22.55
C VAL A 246 2.49 -3.14 24.05
N GLU A 247 1.47 -3.67 24.69
CA GLU A 247 1.26 -3.58 26.12
C GLU A 247 1.56 -4.94 26.78
N VAL A 248 1.97 -4.92 28.03
CA VAL A 248 2.25 -6.12 28.82
C VAL A 248 1.14 -6.25 29.85
N GLU A 249 0.42 -7.36 29.81
CA GLU A 249 -0.60 -7.68 30.80
C GLU A 249 -0.13 -8.85 31.67
N ASP A 250 -0.29 -8.70 32.98
CA ASP A 250 0.02 -9.77 33.95
C ASP A 250 -1.18 -10.73 34.10
N LEU A 251 -0.90 -12.02 34.00
CA LEU A 251 -1.88 -13.10 34.19
C LEU A 251 -1.74 -13.77 35.52
N LYS A 252 -2.80 -14.49 35.94
CA LYS A 252 -2.77 -15.32 37.16
C LYS A 252 -1.63 -16.34 37.11
N GLY A 253 -0.94 -16.52 38.26
CA GLY A 253 0.17 -17.47 38.38
C GLY A 253 1.54 -16.95 37.90
N GLY A 254 1.71 -15.63 37.73
CA GLY A 254 2.98 -15.01 37.34
C GLY A 254 3.32 -15.22 35.86
N LYS A 255 2.34 -15.55 35.03
CA LYS A 255 2.44 -15.53 33.56
C LYS A 255 2.20 -14.11 33.05
N LYS A 256 2.73 -13.81 31.88
CA LYS A 256 2.54 -12.54 31.17
C LYS A 256 2.01 -12.80 29.78
N GLN A 257 1.34 -11.80 29.24
CA GLN A 257 0.97 -11.77 27.82
C GLN A 257 1.35 -10.44 27.20
N LEU A 258 1.72 -10.46 25.94
CA LEU A 258 1.85 -9.26 25.11
C LEU A 258 0.55 -9.02 24.39
N VAL A 259 0.05 -7.79 24.46
CA VAL A 259 -1.17 -7.37 23.79
C VAL A 259 -0.82 -6.26 22.82
N ILE A 260 -1.06 -6.49 21.53
CA ILE A 260 -0.90 -5.48 20.49
C ILE A 260 -2.23 -4.78 20.37
N THR A 261 -2.26 -3.49 20.72
CA THR A 261 -3.47 -2.64 20.72
C THR A 261 -3.52 -1.70 19.53
N GLU A 262 -2.38 -1.38 18.91
CA GLU A 262 -2.28 -0.56 17.72
C GLU A 262 -1.25 -1.16 16.76
N ILE A 263 -1.51 -1.06 15.47
CA ILE A 263 -0.66 -1.63 14.41
C ILE A 263 -0.16 -0.54 13.47
N PRO A 264 0.99 -0.72 12.80
CA PRO A 264 1.40 0.13 11.70
C PRO A 264 0.32 0.23 10.63
N TYR A 265 0.09 1.41 10.09
CA TYR A 265 -0.90 1.63 9.03
C TYR A 265 -0.66 0.72 7.81
N THR A 266 0.59 0.39 7.52
CA THR A 266 0.99 -0.54 6.45
C THR A 266 0.60 -2.00 6.70
N MET A 267 0.14 -2.35 7.92
CA MET A 267 -0.32 -3.70 8.27
C MET A 267 -1.81 -3.95 8.03
N ILE A 268 -2.58 -2.94 7.67
CA ILE A 268 -4.02 -3.07 7.38
C ILE A 268 -4.26 -4.16 6.32
N GLY A 269 -5.33 -4.92 6.49
CA GLY A 269 -5.73 -5.97 5.56
C GLY A 269 -4.90 -7.24 5.72
N ALA A 270 -4.43 -7.81 4.63
CA ALA A 270 -3.65 -9.05 4.63
C ALA A 270 -2.36 -9.00 5.49
N GLY A 271 -1.93 -7.82 5.92
CA GLY A 271 -0.77 -7.62 6.77
C GLY A 271 -0.93 -8.22 8.17
N ILE A 272 -2.15 -8.21 8.74
CA ILE A 272 -2.43 -8.82 10.05
C ILE A 272 -2.28 -10.34 9.97
N GLY A 273 -2.90 -10.99 8.99
CA GLY A 273 -2.77 -12.44 8.78
C GLY A 273 -1.32 -12.85 8.52
N LYS A 274 -0.59 -12.07 7.74
CA LYS A 274 0.84 -12.30 7.53
C LYS A 274 1.65 -12.16 8.82
N PHE A 275 1.37 -11.16 9.65
CA PHE A 275 2.02 -11.00 10.95
C PHE A 275 1.80 -12.21 11.87
N LEU A 276 0.56 -12.72 11.96
CA LEU A 276 0.24 -13.92 12.72
C LEU A 276 1.06 -15.13 12.25
N ASN A 277 1.12 -15.35 10.94
CA ASN A 277 1.93 -16.40 10.33
C ASN A 277 3.43 -16.22 10.60
N ASP A 278 3.95 -14.99 10.51
CA ASP A 278 5.36 -14.69 10.78
C ASP A 278 5.70 -15.03 12.25
N VAL A 279 4.82 -14.73 13.20
CA VAL A 279 5.01 -15.10 14.61
C VAL A 279 4.96 -16.63 14.80
N CYS A 280 4.01 -17.33 14.19
CA CYS A 280 3.97 -18.80 14.22
C CYS A 280 5.28 -19.40 13.68
N ASN A 281 5.78 -18.89 12.53
CA ASN A 281 7.04 -19.31 11.97
C ASN A 281 8.25 -19.08 12.91
N LEU A 282 8.25 -18.00 13.70
CA LEU A 282 9.31 -17.75 14.69
C LEU A 282 9.31 -18.82 15.78
N VAL A 283 8.15 -19.32 16.18
CA VAL A 283 8.00 -20.39 17.17
C VAL A 283 8.36 -21.75 16.56
N GLU A 284 7.84 -22.10 15.39
CA GLU A 284 8.09 -23.35 14.69
C GLU A 284 9.56 -23.53 14.32
N THR A 285 10.23 -22.47 13.87
CA THR A 285 11.68 -22.46 13.55
C THR A 285 12.55 -22.34 14.80
N LYS A 286 11.97 -22.43 16.00
CA LYS A 286 12.66 -22.36 17.30
C LYS A 286 13.53 -21.10 17.50
N LYS A 287 13.23 -20.02 16.79
CA LYS A 287 13.89 -18.72 17.02
C LYS A 287 13.48 -18.10 18.34
N THR A 288 12.29 -18.44 18.81
CA THR A 288 11.85 -18.19 20.19
C THR A 288 11.10 -19.40 20.73
N THR A 289 11.22 -19.61 22.03
CA THR A 289 10.44 -20.61 22.77
C THR A 289 9.57 -19.95 23.83
N ASP A 290 9.57 -18.62 23.88
CA ASP A 290 8.95 -17.84 24.93
C ASP A 290 7.46 -17.57 24.67
N ILE A 291 6.98 -17.76 23.43
CA ILE A 291 5.57 -17.66 23.03
C ILE A 291 4.92 -19.05 23.15
N VAL A 292 3.80 -19.13 23.86
CA VAL A 292 3.00 -20.35 24.04
C VAL A 292 1.88 -20.42 23.03
N ASP A 293 1.18 -19.29 22.85
CA ASP A 293 0.03 -19.18 21.95
C ASP A 293 -0.09 -17.77 21.38
N ILE A 294 -0.72 -17.65 20.22
CA ILE A 294 -1.09 -16.38 19.61
C ILE A 294 -2.56 -16.42 19.19
N SER A 295 -3.32 -15.43 19.62
CA SER A 295 -4.75 -15.30 19.29
C SER A 295 -5.08 -13.90 18.83
N ASN A 296 -5.93 -13.80 17.82
CA ASN A 296 -6.51 -12.55 17.37
C ASN A 296 -7.88 -12.37 18.02
N GLN A 297 -7.99 -11.40 18.92
CA GLN A 297 -9.20 -11.03 19.64
C GLN A 297 -9.74 -9.68 19.19
N SER A 298 -9.28 -9.17 18.04
CA SER A 298 -9.73 -7.90 17.49
C SER A 298 -11.24 -7.92 17.24
N SER A 299 -11.88 -6.78 17.47
CA SER A 299 -13.32 -6.60 17.34
C SER A 299 -13.66 -5.21 16.82
N LYS A 300 -14.94 -4.83 16.82
CA LYS A 300 -15.38 -3.46 16.53
C LYS A 300 -14.83 -2.43 17.52
N GLU A 301 -14.40 -2.86 18.70
CA GLU A 301 -13.83 -1.98 19.73
C GLU A 301 -12.37 -1.63 19.46
N GLY A 302 -11.69 -2.37 18.58
CA GLY A 302 -10.32 -2.10 18.18
C GLY A 302 -9.47 -3.35 17.96
N ILE A 303 -8.20 -3.14 17.70
CA ILE A 303 -7.19 -4.20 17.53
C ILE A 303 -6.83 -4.77 18.90
N ARG A 304 -6.86 -6.09 19.00
CA ARG A 304 -6.37 -6.85 20.17
C ARG A 304 -5.77 -8.17 19.71
N ILE A 305 -4.46 -8.20 19.50
CA ILE A 305 -3.72 -9.43 19.18
C ILE A 305 -2.94 -9.81 20.43
N VAL A 306 -3.16 -11.02 20.94
CA VAL A 306 -2.64 -11.50 22.21
C VAL A 306 -1.61 -12.60 21.95
N LEU A 307 -0.42 -12.46 22.55
CA LEU A 307 0.63 -13.47 22.60
C LEU A 307 0.80 -13.92 24.06
N GLU A 308 0.44 -15.15 24.35
CA GLU A 308 0.68 -15.73 25.67
C GLU A 308 2.14 -16.15 25.83
N LEU A 309 2.75 -15.78 26.95
CA LEU A 309 4.16 -16.03 27.21
C LEU A 309 4.38 -17.12 28.24
N LYS A 310 5.50 -17.81 28.12
CA LYS A 310 5.99 -18.69 29.16
C LYS A 310 6.36 -17.92 30.43
N LYS A 311 6.27 -18.56 31.55
CA LYS A 311 6.73 -18.01 32.84
C LYS A 311 8.24 -17.74 32.77
N GLY A 312 8.64 -16.49 33.08
CA GLY A 312 10.04 -16.07 33.04
C GLY A 312 10.56 -15.68 31.63
N ALA A 313 9.67 -15.51 30.65
CA ALA A 313 10.05 -15.01 29.32
C ALA A 313 10.67 -13.60 29.38
N ASP A 314 11.68 -13.37 28.57
CA ASP A 314 12.29 -12.05 28.40
C ASP A 314 11.41 -11.18 27.48
N VAL A 315 10.56 -10.39 28.12
CA VAL A 315 9.53 -9.58 27.45
C VAL A 315 10.14 -8.52 26.53
N GLU A 316 11.19 -7.84 26.96
CA GLU A 316 11.80 -6.76 26.17
C GLU A 316 12.56 -7.28 24.95
N ASN A 317 13.32 -8.36 25.13
CA ASN A 317 13.98 -9.01 23.99
C ASN A 317 12.97 -9.58 22.99
N LEU A 318 11.85 -10.11 23.48
CA LEU A 318 10.76 -10.60 22.63
C LEU A 318 10.08 -9.48 21.84
N LYS A 319 9.78 -8.33 22.47
CA LYS A 319 9.27 -7.14 21.75
C LYS A 319 10.23 -6.70 20.65
N ASN A 320 11.52 -6.60 20.98
CA ASN A 320 12.54 -6.20 20.01
C ASN A 320 12.66 -7.20 18.86
N MET A 321 12.51 -8.50 19.14
CA MET A 321 12.48 -9.54 18.13
C MET A 321 11.26 -9.36 17.20
N LEU A 322 10.07 -9.10 17.74
CA LEU A 322 8.86 -8.87 16.97
C LEU A 322 9.02 -7.64 16.06
N TYR A 323 9.53 -6.52 16.57
CA TYR A 323 9.81 -5.34 15.76
C TYR A 323 10.81 -5.62 14.62
N LYS A 324 11.87 -6.39 14.88
CA LYS A 324 12.94 -6.64 13.90
C LYS A 324 12.61 -7.74 12.89
N LYS A 325 11.81 -8.74 13.27
CA LYS A 325 11.59 -9.94 12.44
C LYS A 325 10.20 -10.01 11.83
N THR A 326 9.30 -9.10 12.21
CA THR A 326 7.93 -9.04 11.66
C THR A 326 7.59 -7.62 11.19
N ARG A 327 6.39 -7.43 10.64
CA ARG A 327 5.90 -6.11 10.21
C ARG A 327 5.35 -5.25 11.35
N LEU A 328 5.54 -5.65 12.61
CA LEU A 328 5.13 -4.83 13.76
C LEU A 328 5.92 -3.51 13.85
N GLU A 329 7.11 -3.44 13.27
CA GLU A 329 7.78 -2.22 12.83
C GLU A 329 7.85 -2.25 11.31
N ASP A 330 7.30 -1.24 10.65
CA ASP A 330 7.30 -1.15 9.20
C ASP A 330 7.57 0.28 8.73
N THR A 331 7.85 0.44 7.46
CA THR A 331 8.19 1.73 6.86
C THR A 331 7.09 2.20 5.93
N PHE A 332 6.55 3.37 6.20
CA PHE A 332 5.67 4.11 5.29
C PHE A 332 6.52 5.00 4.38
N GLY A 333 6.52 4.70 3.08
CA GLY A 333 7.21 5.55 2.09
C GLY A 333 6.36 6.78 1.78
N VAL A 334 6.88 7.97 2.10
CA VAL A 334 6.23 9.24 1.80
C VAL A 334 6.62 9.72 0.42
N ASN A 335 5.63 10.07 -0.38
CA ASN A 335 5.77 10.83 -1.64
C ASN A 335 4.53 11.70 -1.81
N MET A 336 4.64 12.96 -1.42
CA MET A 336 3.52 13.91 -1.44
C MET A 336 3.32 14.48 -2.85
N LEU A 337 3.01 13.59 -3.79
CA LEU A 337 2.77 13.89 -5.19
C LEU A 337 1.27 14.19 -5.39
N ALA A 338 0.95 15.35 -5.94
CA ALA A 338 -0.40 15.78 -6.26
C ALA A 338 -0.45 16.55 -7.57
N VAL A 339 -1.64 16.73 -8.13
CA VAL A 339 -1.85 17.62 -9.27
C VAL A 339 -1.97 19.06 -8.77
N ALA A 340 -0.99 19.89 -9.11
CA ALA A 340 -1.00 21.32 -8.87
C ALA A 340 -0.93 22.08 -10.21
N ASN A 341 -1.81 23.03 -10.43
CA ASN A 341 -1.85 23.82 -11.67
C ASN A 341 -1.85 22.96 -12.96
N GLY A 342 -2.56 21.81 -12.91
CA GLY A 342 -2.68 20.88 -14.04
C GLY A 342 -1.43 20.02 -14.30
N ARG A 343 -0.46 19.99 -13.38
CA ARG A 343 0.77 19.19 -13.47
C ARG A 343 1.00 18.37 -12.22
N PRO A 344 1.59 17.16 -12.34
CA PRO A 344 2.00 16.39 -11.18
C PRO A 344 3.25 17.03 -10.55
N GLU A 345 3.17 17.37 -9.28
CA GLU A 345 4.26 17.99 -8.51
C GLU A 345 4.41 17.32 -7.15
N THR A 346 5.65 17.08 -6.73
CA THR A 346 5.93 16.66 -5.34
C THR A 346 6.03 17.90 -4.48
N LEU A 347 5.15 18.00 -3.50
CA LEU A 347 4.95 19.20 -2.68
C LEU A 347 5.42 18.97 -1.25
N GLY A 348 6.12 19.93 -0.69
CA GLY A 348 6.37 19.98 0.74
C GLY A 348 5.13 20.41 1.53
N LEU A 349 5.19 20.27 2.86
CA LEU A 349 4.07 20.62 3.75
C LEU A 349 3.61 22.07 3.57
N LYS A 350 4.55 23.00 3.51
CA LYS A 350 4.26 24.44 3.33
C LYS A 350 3.53 24.69 2.02
N ALA A 351 4.00 24.12 0.91
CA ALA A 351 3.39 24.30 -0.40
C ALA A 351 1.94 23.76 -0.46
N ILE A 352 1.66 22.63 0.18
CA ILE A 352 0.29 22.11 0.27
C ILE A 352 -0.62 23.06 1.05
N ILE A 353 -0.14 23.63 2.15
CA ILE A 353 -0.90 24.60 2.94
C ILE A 353 -1.13 25.89 2.14
N GLU A 354 -0.13 26.37 1.41
CA GLU A 354 -0.20 27.53 0.53
C GLU A 354 -1.30 27.34 -0.52
N HIS A 355 -1.25 26.27 -1.31
CA HIS A 355 -2.29 25.97 -2.29
C HIS A 355 -3.69 25.89 -1.68
N HIS A 356 -3.81 25.34 -0.47
CA HIS A 356 -5.07 25.30 0.22
C HIS A 356 -5.56 26.69 0.60
N VAL A 357 -4.72 27.53 1.14
CA VAL A 357 -5.05 28.91 1.56
C VAL A 357 -5.47 29.73 0.34
N ASP A 358 -4.69 29.69 -0.75
CA ASP A 358 -5.04 30.38 -2.00
C ASP A 358 -6.41 29.94 -2.50
N PHE A 359 -6.69 28.66 -2.47
CA PHE A 359 -7.99 28.11 -2.86
C PHE A 359 -9.11 28.58 -1.95
N GLN A 360 -8.89 28.68 -0.62
CA GLN A 360 -9.90 29.26 0.30
C GLN A 360 -10.21 30.73 -0.01
N PHE A 361 -9.19 31.53 -0.33
CA PHE A 361 -9.39 32.91 -0.76
C PHE A 361 -10.16 33.00 -2.08
N GLU A 362 -9.87 32.14 -3.04
CA GLU A 362 -10.63 32.06 -4.30
C GLU A 362 -12.10 31.71 -4.05
N LEU A 363 -12.37 30.65 -3.31
CA LEU A 363 -13.74 30.22 -2.97
C LEU A 363 -14.53 31.33 -2.25
N THR A 364 -13.90 31.97 -1.27
CA THR A 364 -14.51 33.03 -0.46
C THR A 364 -14.77 34.27 -1.33
N THR A 365 -13.82 34.65 -2.18
CA THR A 365 -13.99 35.77 -3.11
C THR A 365 -15.16 35.52 -4.06
N ARG A 366 -15.26 34.35 -4.68
CA ARG A 366 -16.38 34.01 -5.58
C ARG A 366 -17.71 33.99 -4.84
N LYS A 367 -17.77 33.38 -3.65
CA LYS A 367 -18.95 33.35 -2.78
C LYS A 367 -19.47 34.76 -2.49
N TYR A 368 -18.60 35.64 -1.99
CA TYR A 368 -19.02 36.97 -1.58
C TYR A 368 -19.29 37.89 -2.75
N LYS A 369 -18.66 37.72 -3.92
CA LYS A 369 -19.04 38.40 -5.17
C LYS A 369 -20.45 38.04 -5.58
N THR A 370 -20.81 36.75 -5.55
CA THR A 370 -22.15 36.25 -5.89
C THR A 370 -23.18 36.76 -4.89
N LEU A 371 -22.89 36.74 -3.58
CA LEU A 371 -23.77 37.25 -2.54
C LEU A 371 -23.95 38.78 -2.66
N LEU A 372 -22.87 39.53 -2.89
CA LEU A 372 -22.90 40.97 -3.08
C LEU A 372 -23.77 41.35 -4.29
N ALA A 373 -23.61 40.67 -5.43
CA ALA A 373 -24.44 40.92 -6.60
C ALA A 373 -25.93 40.72 -6.31
N LYS A 374 -26.28 39.62 -5.60
CA LYS A 374 -27.67 39.37 -5.18
C LYS A 374 -28.23 40.45 -4.22
N GLU A 375 -27.42 40.93 -3.26
CA GLU A 375 -27.84 41.97 -2.35
C GLU A 375 -27.94 43.34 -3.06
N LEU A 376 -27.09 43.62 -4.04
CA LEU A 376 -27.20 44.84 -4.88
C LEU A 376 -28.44 44.83 -5.74
N ASP A 377 -28.77 43.69 -6.38
CA ASP A 377 -30.02 43.51 -7.13
C ASP A 377 -31.25 43.71 -6.22
N LYS A 378 -31.18 43.17 -4.98
CA LYS A 378 -32.25 43.34 -3.96
C LYS A 378 -32.38 44.77 -3.50
N LYS A 379 -31.23 45.46 -3.26
CA LYS A 379 -31.19 46.88 -2.90
C LYS A 379 -31.88 47.75 -3.96
N GLU A 380 -31.52 47.51 -5.25
CA GLU A 380 -32.14 48.25 -6.38
C GLU A 380 -33.67 48.15 -6.35
N VAL A 381 -34.20 46.93 -6.19
CA VAL A 381 -35.66 46.70 -6.13
C VAL A 381 -36.26 47.37 -4.88
N GLN A 382 -35.66 47.23 -3.71
CA GLN A 382 -36.15 47.82 -2.46
C GLN A 382 -36.19 49.35 -2.51
N GLU A 383 -35.13 49.98 -3.03
CA GLU A 383 -35.11 51.45 -3.22
C GLU A 383 -36.22 51.92 -4.16
N GLY A 384 -36.46 51.15 -5.25
CA GLY A 384 -37.59 51.44 -6.17
C GLY A 384 -38.96 51.34 -5.48
N LEU A 385 -39.15 50.29 -4.69
CA LEU A 385 -40.43 50.11 -3.96
C LEU A 385 -40.64 51.17 -2.87
N ILE A 386 -39.58 51.54 -2.13
CA ILE A 386 -39.66 52.63 -1.13
C ILE A 386 -40.02 53.94 -1.80
N LYS A 387 -39.31 54.31 -2.89
CA LYS A 387 -39.67 55.52 -3.68
C LYS A 387 -41.07 55.47 -4.28
N ALA A 388 -41.52 54.27 -4.67
CA ALA A 388 -42.87 54.08 -5.18
C ALA A 388 -43.93 54.30 -4.11
N CYS A 389 -43.67 53.92 -2.85
CA CYS A 389 -44.58 54.17 -1.74
C CYS A 389 -44.75 55.68 -1.48
N ASP A 390 -43.69 56.49 -1.65
CA ASP A 390 -43.77 57.95 -1.49
C ASP A 390 -44.60 58.64 -2.54
N VAL A 391 -44.72 58.04 -3.73
CA VAL A 391 -45.48 58.58 -4.88
C VAL A 391 -46.61 57.66 -5.31
N ILE A 392 -47.17 56.91 -4.40
CA ILE A 392 -48.09 55.81 -4.70
C ILE A 392 -49.35 56.26 -5.40
N ASP A 393 -49.91 57.40 -5.03
CA ASP A 393 -51.09 57.96 -5.67
C ASP A 393 -50.86 58.28 -7.13
N LEU A 394 -49.72 58.79 -7.46
CA LEU A 394 -49.28 59.03 -8.84
C LEU A 394 -49.14 57.71 -9.62
N ILE A 395 -48.55 56.68 -9.00
CA ILE A 395 -48.41 55.37 -9.63
C ILE A 395 -49.78 54.72 -9.86
N ILE A 396 -50.70 54.78 -8.93
CA ILE A 396 -52.08 54.32 -9.13
C ILE A 396 -52.76 55.08 -10.26
N GLU A 397 -52.53 56.39 -10.37
CA GLU A 397 -53.10 57.20 -11.46
C GLU A 397 -52.48 56.76 -12.82
N ILE A 398 -51.20 56.55 -12.90
CA ILE A 398 -50.52 56.03 -14.11
C ILE A 398 -51.09 54.66 -14.52
N LEU A 399 -51.25 53.73 -13.56
CA LEU A 399 -51.74 52.36 -13.82
C LEU A 399 -53.20 52.41 -14.33
N ARG A 400 -54.05 53.22 -13.74
CA ARG A 400 -55.44 53.37 -14.15
C ARG A 400 -55.61 54.11 -15.45
N GLY A 401 -54.70 55.04 -15.79
CA GLY A 401 -54.73 55.84 -16.98
C GLY A 401 -54.08 55.16 -18.17
N SER A 402 -53.27 54.14 -17.98
CA SER A 402 -52.52 53.43 -19.02
C SER A 402 -53.44 52.47 -19.78
N LYS A 403 -53.22 52.34 -21.10
CA LYS A 403 -53.92 51.36 -21.96
C LYS A 403 -53.26 49.97 -21.93
N SER A 404 -51.97 49.85 -21.59
CA SER A 404 -51.24 48.63 -21.54
C SER A 404 -50.17 48.66 -20.42
N VAL A 405 -49.72 47.47 -19.97
CA VAL A 405 -48.58 47.33 -19.02
C VAL A 405 -47.30 47.95 -19.63
N LYS A 406 -47.16 47.89 -20.94
CA LYS A 406 -46.01 48.48 -21.67
C LYS A 406 -45.99 50.00 -21.52
N ASP A 407 -47.14 50.67 -21.68
CA ASP A 407 -47.27 52.14 -21.55
C ASP A 407 -46.99 52.56 -20.08
N ALA A 408 -47.54 51.85 -19.11
CA ALA A 408 -47.26 52.10 -17.70
C ALA A 408 -45.77 51.94 -17.39
N LYS A 409 -45.14 50.88 -17.86
CA LYS A 409 -43.71 50.64 -17.68
C LYS A 409 -42.84 51.72 -18.35
N ALA A 410 -43.18 52.14 -19.60
CA ALA A 410 -42.50 53.23 -20.30
C ALA A 410 -42.62 54.57 -19.57
N CYS A 411 -43.76 54.82 -18.93
CA CYS A 411 -43.95 56.03 -18.10
C CYS A 411 -43.04 55.95 -16.84
N LEU A 412 -43.04 54.84 -16.13
CA LEU A 412 -42.23 54.68 -14.93
C LEU A 412 -40.72 54.76 -15.20
N THR A 413 -40.25 54.23 -16.37
CA THR A 413 -38.81 54.16 -16.70
C THR A 413 -38.31 55.41 -17.44
N GLN A 414 -39.09 55.92 -18.38
CA GLN A 414 -38.65 56.97 -19.29
C GLN A 414 -39.46 58.27 -19.15
N GLY A 415 -40.53 58.27 -18.34
CA GLY A 415 -41.38 59.41 -18.21
C GLY A 415 -42.29 59.68 -19.40
N ILE A 416 -42.57 58.66 -20.27
CA ILE A 416 -43.43 58.79 -21.46
C ILE A 416 -44.88 58.84 -21.01
N THR A 417 -45.58 59.98 -21.24
CA THR A 417 -46.95 60.26 -20.76
C THR A 417 -48.00 60.29 -21.85
N GLU A 418 -47.61 60.08 -23.15
CA GLU A 418 -48.48 60.32 -24.32
C GLU A 418 -49.73 59.40 -24.35
N ASN A 419 -49.60 58.16 -23.94
CA ASN A 419 -50.68 57.17 -23.99
C ASN A 419 -51.42 56.99 -22.64
N ILE A 420 -51.20 57.89 -21.68
CA ILE A 420 -51.75 57.80 -20.32
C ILE A 420 -52.70 58.95 -20.07
N LYS A 421 -53.85 58.60 -19.52
CA LYS A 421 -54.88 59.62 -19.08
C LYS A 421 -54.62 60.04 -17.64
N PHE A 422 -54.23 61.30 -17.43
CA PHE A 422 -54.00 61.88 -16.14
C PHE A 422 -55.19 62.74 -15.72
N LYS A 423 -55.41 62.82 -14.36
CA LYS A 423 -56.41 63.63 -13.75
C LYS A 423 -56.05 65.14 -13.75
N SER A 424 -54.78 65.46 -13.67
CA SER A 424 -54.26 66.81 -13.63
C SER A 424 -52.95 66.97 -14.46
N GLN A 425 -52.71 68.23 -14.89
CA GLN A 425 -51.47 68.60 -15.57
C GLN A 425 -50.25 68.48 -14.64
N ILE A 426 -50.46 68.62 -13.33
CA ILE A 426 -49.39 68.46 -12.32
C ILE A 426 -48.97 67.00 -12.26
N SER A 427 -49.89 66.06 -12.15
CA SER A 427 -49.65 64.64 -12.19
C SER A 427 -48.90 64.23 -13.44
N LYS A 428 -49.28 64.76 -14.62
CA LYS A 428 -48.59 64.52 -15.89
C LYS A 428 -47.13 64.99 -15.88
N LYS A 429 -46.90 66.20 -15.32
CA LYS A 429 -45.51 66.72 -15.17
C LYS A 429 -44.69 65.89 -14.19
N MET A 430 -45.23 65.49 -13.08
CA MET A 430 -44.54 64.62 -12.11
C MET A 430 -44.25 63.24 -12.70
N ALA A 431 -45.19 62.65 -13.43
CA ALA A 431 -44.98 61.36 -14.10
C ALA A 431 -43.86 61.43 -15.15
N ALA A 432 -43.77 62.53 -15.87
CA ALA A 432 -42.72 62.79 -16.89
C ALA A 432 -41.28 62.83 -16.25
N MET A 433 -41.19 63.07 -14.93
CA MET A 433 -39.90 63.09 -14.19
C MET A 433 -39.50 61.74 -13.58
N LEU A 434 -40.37 60.75 -13.65
CA LEU A 434 -40.03 59.41 -13.13
C LEU A 434 -38.92 58.76 -13.95
N ARG A 435 -38.00 58.11 -13.24
CA ARG A 435 -36.83 57.42 -13.82
C ARG A 435 -36.53 56.20 -12.95
N PHE A 436 -37.44 55.23 -12.88
CA PHE A 436 -37.20 53.93 -12.28
C PHE A 436 -36.41 53.05 -13.26
N THR A 437 -35.62 52.13 -12.77
CA THR A 437 -35.01 51.11 -13.60
C THR A 437 -36.05 50.10 -14.13
N GLU A 438 -35.71 49.35 -15.15
CA GLU A 438 -36.54 48.29 -15.69
C GLU A 438 -36.99 47.28 -14.61
N ARG A 439 -36.09 46.93 -13.73
CA ARG A 439 -36.32 46.01 -12.61
C ARG A 439 -37.25 46.64 -11.57
N GLN A 440 -36.97 47.87 -11.18
CA GLN A 440 -37.84 48.63 -10.25
C GLN A 440 -39.24 48.78 -10.82
N ALA A 441 -39.40 49.17 -12.06
CA ALA A 441 -40.72 49.32 -12.70
C ALA A 441 -41.48 47.99 -12.76
N SER A 442 -40.79 46.86 -13.05
CA SER A 442 -41.40 45.55 -13.02
C SER A 442 -41.86 45.16 -11.63
N ALA A 443 -41.04 45.38 -10.59
CA ALA A 443 -41.39 45.10 -9.21
C ALA A 443 -42.58 45.97 -8.70
N ILE A 444 -42.65 47.25 -9.12
CA ILE A 444 -43.74 48.13 -8.80
C ILE A 444 -45.05 47.63 -9.45
N LEU A 445 -45.00 47.22 -10.73
CA LEU A 445 -46.16 46.68 -11.45
C LEU A 445 -46.70 45.35 -10.86
N GLU A 446 -45.83 44.57 -10.29
CA GLU A 446 -46.15 43.26 -9.64
C GLU A 446 -46.51 43.42 -8.14
N MET A 447 -46.41 44.65 -7.58
CA MET A 447 -46.64 44.90 -6.18
C MET A 447 -48.11 44.65 -5.79
N ARG A 448 -48.29 43.84 -4.76
CA ARG A 448 -49.62 43.55 -4.22
C ARG A 448 -50.10 44.69 -3.32
N LEU A 449 -51.39 45.03 -3.39
CA LEU A 449 -51.97 46.16 -2.67
C LEU A 449 -51.76 46.12 -1.14
N TYR A 450 -51.69 44.95 -0.53
CA TYR A 450 -51.46 44.86 0.93
C TYR A 450 -50.05 45.36 1.34
N LYS A 451 -49.09 45.38 0.44
CA LYS A 451 -47.74 45.91 0.67
C LYS A 451 -47.72 47.43 0.93
N LEU A 452 -48.84 48.12 0.72
CA LEU A 452 -49.01 49.53 0.99
C LEU A 452 -49.49 49.83 2.44
N ILE A 453 -49.72 48.84 3.26
CA ILE A 453 -50.00 48.97 4.68
C ILE A 453 -48.78 49.48 5.40
N GLY A 454 -48.94 50.45 6.33
CA GLY A 454 -47.81 51.06 7.04
C GLY A 454 -46.83 50.08 7.69
N LEU A 455 -47.34 49.01 8.32
CA LEU A 455 -46.50 47.94 8.89
C LEU A 455 -45.65 47.20 7.84
N GLU A 456 -46.13 47.02 6.61
CA GLU A 456 -45.39 46.40 5.50
C GLU A 456 -44.30 47.34 4.96
N ILE A 457 -44.54 48.66 4.94
CA ILE A 457 -43.56 49.68 4.57
C ILE A 457 -42.42 49.72 5.59
N GLU A 458 -42.72 49.69 6.88
CA GLU A 458 -41.73 49.63 7.96
C GLU A 458 -40.91 48.31 7.84
N ALA A 459 -41.56 47.17 7.55
CA ALA A 459 -40.87 45.90 7.30
C ALA A 459 -39.93 46.00 6.09
N LEU A 460 -40.34 46.63 5.00
CA LEU A 460 -39.52 46.85 3.81
C LEU A 460 -38.30 47.73 4.12
N GLN A 461 -38.50 48.80 4.91
CA GLN A 461 -37.38 49.68 5.34
C GLN A 461 -36.36 48.91 6.19
N LYS A 462 -36.81 48.11 7.14
CA LYS A 462 -35.96 47.29 8.01
C LYS A 462 -35.22 46.23 7.22
N GLU A 463 -35.90 45.62 6.21
CA GLU A 463 -35.25 44.68 5.30
C GLU A 463 -34.16 45.38 4.46
N HIS A 464 -34.43 46.61 3.96
CA HIS A 464 -33.48 47.43 3.23
C HIS A 464 -32.25 47.80 4.08
N GLU A 465 -32.43 48.17 5.33
CA GLU A 465 -31.31 48.40 6.27
C GLU A 465 -30.44 47.14 6.45
N THR A 466 -31.08 45.97 6.54
CA THR A 466 -30.36 44.68 6.62
C THR A 466 -29.57 44.43 5.36
N THR A 467 -30.15 44.69 4.16
CA THR A 467 -29.49 44.58 2.86
C THR A 467 -28.28 45.51 2.80
N LEU A 468 -28.38 46.77 3.24
CA LEU A 468 -27.24 47.70 3.27
C LEU A 468 -26.13 47.24 4.20
N LYS A 469 -26.45 46.68 5.38
CA LYS A 469 -25.47 46.10 6.29
C LYS A 469 -24.77 44.91 5.68
N ASN A 470 -25.50 44.04 4.97
CA ASN A 470 -24.91 42.90 4.27
C ASN A 470 -23.95 43.37 3.16
N ILE A 471 -24.37 44.37 2.35
CA ILE A 471 -23.52 44.93 1.28
C ILE A 471 -22.22 45.47 1.90
N ALA A 472 -22.29 46.32 2.91
CA ALA A 472 -21.11 46.88 3.55
C ALA A 472 -20.17 45.79 4.11
N ARG A 473 -20.76 44.74 4.72
CA ARG A 473 -20.00 43.60 5.22
C ARG A 473 -19.32 42.83 4.07
N TYR A 474 -20.02 42.59 2.97
CA TYR A 474 -19.47 41.83 1.85
C TYR A 474 -18.42 42.61 1.11
N GLU A 475 -18.58 43.94 0.97
CA GLU A 475 -17.56 44.83 0.41
C GLU A 475 -16.32 44.88 1.32
N ASP A 476 -16.46 44.91 2.63
CA ASP A 476 -15.33 44.84 3.57
C ASP A 476 -14.56 43.53 3.43
N ILE A 477 -15.25 42.38 3.38
CA ILE A 477 -14.62 41.07 3.19
C ILE A 477 -13.88 40.98 1.84
N LEU A 478 -14.43 41.57 0.78
CA LEU A 478 -13.83 41.53 -0.57
C LEU A 478 -12.64 42.47 -0.74
N ASN A 479 -12.63 43.58 -0.02
CA ASN A 479 -11.61 44.64 -0.20
C ASN A 479 -10.47 44.58 0.83
N HIS A 480 -10.63 43.86 1.92
CA HIS A 480 -9.64 43.79 2.99
C HIS A 480 -9.22 42.34 3.26
N TYR A 481 -7.91 42.07 3.09
CA TYR A 481 -7.32 40.77 3.34
C TYR A 481 -7.63 40.25 4.76
N ASP A 482 -7.44 41.12 5.77
CA ASP A 482 -7.60 40.74 7.18
C ASP A 482 -9.04 40.34 7.51
N SER A 483 -10.04 41.00 6.91
CA SER A 483 -11.46 40.67 7.09
C SER A 483 -11.78 39.30 6.49
N MET A 484 -11.28 39.03 5.27
CA MET A 484 -11.45 37.73 4.62
C MET A 484 -10.69 36.63 5.37
N ALA A 485 -9.45 36.85 5.75
CA ALA A 485 -8.64 35.91 6.51
C ALA A 485 -9.29 35.56 7.86
N THR A 486 -9.81 36.58 8.56
CA THR A 486 -10.52 36.36 9.84
C THR A 486 -11.74 35.47 9.65
N LEU A 487 -12.53 35.73 8.62
CA LEU A 487 -13.70 34.91 8.32
C LEU A 487 -13.34 33.45 8.04
N ILE A 488 -12.33 33.21 7.21
CA ILE A 488 -11.85 31.86 6.89
C ILE A 488 -11.34 31.16 8.16
N MET A 489 -10.60 31.86 9.01
CA MET A 489 -10.12 31.31 10.27
C MET A 489 -11.26 30.97 11.25
N GLU A 490 -12.32 31.78 11.31
CA GLU A 490 -13.52 31.48 12.12
C GLU A 490 -14.26 30.23 11.61
N GLU A 491 -14.41 30.07 10.29
CA GLU A 491 -14.98 28.87 9.69
C GLU A 491 -14.13 27.63 10.02
N LEU A 492 -12.80 27.72 9.92
CA LEU A 492 -11.89 26.64 10.30
C LEU A 492 -11.96 26.29 11.80
N ASP A 493 -12.09 27.30 12.68
CA ASP A 493 -12.24 27.06 14.12
C ASP A 493 -13.58 26.35 14.45
N ALA A 494 -14.64 26.65 13.71
CA ALA A 494 -15.90 25.95 13.84
C ALA A 494 -15.74 24.47 13.47
N PHE A 495 -15.08 24.15 12.35
CA PHE A 495 -14.77 22.77 11.97
C PHE A 495 -13.88 22.06 13.00
N LYS A 496 -12.84 22.74 13.50
CA LYS A 496 -11.98 22.17 14.55
C LYS A 496 -12.77 21.85 15.82
N LYS A 497 -13.66 22.73 16.24
CA LYS A 497 -14.49 22.55 17.44
C LYS A 497 -15.46 21.38 17.30
N GLU A 498 -16.08 21.22 16.14
CA GLU A 498 -17.12 20.20 15.92
C GLU A 498 -16.51 18.82 15.58
N TYR A 499 -15.46 18.78 14.75
CA TYR A 499 -14.90 17.55 14.18
C TYR A 499 -13.52 17.21 14.69
N GLY A 500 -12.88 18.06 15.48
CA GLY A 500 -11.52 17.82 16.01
C GLY A 500 -11.45 16.58 16.88
N ARG A 501 -10.41 15.79 16.68
CA ARG A 501 -10.12 14.54 17.42
C ARG A 501 -8.77 14.61 18.09
N LYS A 502 -8.62 13.87 19.19
CA LYS A 502 -7.31 13.69 19.82
C LYS A 502 -6.40 12.89 18.88
N ARG A 503 -5.10 13.23 18.89
CA ARG A 503 -4.07 12.50 18.16
C ARG A 503 -4.04 11.05 18.60
N ARG A 504 -3.94 10.14 17.65
CA ARG A 504 -3.82 8.69 17.86
C ARG A 504 -2.36 8.22 17.81
N THR A 505 -1.60 8.69 16.81
CA THR A 505 -0.20 8.27 16.60
C THR A 505 0.75 9.03 17.50
N ALA A 506 1.52 8.31 18.32
CA ALA A 506 2.62 8.89 19.09
C ALA A 506 3.83 9.18 18.19
N ILE A 507 4.62 10.19 18.54
CA ILE A 507 5.82 10.58 17.76
C ILE A 507 6.98 10.76 18.69
N GLU A 508 8.01 9.93 18.50
CA GLU A 508 9.22 9.94 19.31
C GLU A 508 10.45 9.55 18.48
N ASN A 509 11.62 9.65 19.06
CA ASN A 509 12.81 8.98 18.55
C ASN A 509 13.01 7.72 19.39
N ALA A 510 13.06 6.58 18.74
CA ALA A 510 13.39 5.33 19.41
C ALA A 510 14.66 4.75 18.80
N GLU A 511 15.49 4.16 19.64
CA GLU A 511 16.63 3.39 19.18
C GLU A 511 16.16 2.20 18.31
N ALA A 512 17.00 1.82 17.35
CA ALA A 512 16.73 0.63 16.56
C ALA A 512 16.56 -0.58 17.50
N ALA A 513 15.52 -1.38 17.27
CA ALA A 513 15.27 -2.57 18.07
C ALA A 513 16.50 -3.50 18.01
N VAL A 514 17.19 -3.65 19.13
CA VAL A 514 18.32 -4.56 19.27
C VAL A 514 17.78 -5.86 19.85
N PHE A 515 17.80 -6.91 19.05
CA PHE A 515 17.42 -8.25 19.45
C PHE A 515 18.70 -9.07 19.62
N GLU A 516 18.91 -9.60 20.81
CA GLU A 516 19.97 -10.55 21.09
C GLU A 516 19.46 -11.95 20.75
N GLU A 517 19.98 -12.52 19.66
CA GLU A 517 19.75 -13.95 19.40
C GLU A 517 20.37 -14.75 20.54
N LYS A 518 19.59 -15.50 21.28
CA LYS A 518 20.12 -16.53 22.19
C LYS A 518 20.97 -17.45 21.32
N LYS A 519 22.29 -17.38 21.46
CA LYS A 519 23.20 -18.32 20.78
C LYS A 519 22.79 -19.72 21.25
N VAL A 520 22.33 -20.53 20.30
CA VAL A 520 22.14 -21.96 20.55
C VAL A 520 23.50 -22.50 20.90
N GLU A 521 23.64 -23.11 22.09
CA GLU A 521 24.90 -23.78 22.44
C GLU A 521 25.23 -24.80 21.37
N GLU A 522 26.43 -24.68 20.77
CA GLU A 522 26.90 -25.63 19.78
C GLU A 522 27.16 -26.98 20.46
N GLN A 523 26.50 -28.00 19.94
CA GLN A 523 26.62 -29.36 20.41
C GLN A 523 26.82 -30.30 19.22
N GLU A 524 27.75 -31.25 19.38
CA GLU A 524 27.90 -32.34 18.43
C GLU A 524 26.72 -33.29 18.51
N VAL A 525 26.16 -33.66 17.37
CA VAL A 525 25.06 -34.61 17.24
C VAL A 525 25.31 -35.56 16.08
N ILE A 526 24.69 -36.72 16.11
CA ILE A 526 24.76 -37.71 15.05
C ILE A 526 23.47 -37.64 14.21
N PHE A 527 23.61 -37.30 12.95
CA PHE A 527 22.53 -37.45 11.96
C PHE A 527 22.40 -38.94 11.60
N LEU A 528 21.18 -39.45 11.69
CA LEU A 528 20.81 -40.81 11.31
C LEU A 528 19.71 -40.77 10.27
N MET A 529 19.86 -41.52 9.18
CA MET A 529 18.80 -41.75 8.20
C MET A 529 18.68 -43.22 7.83
N ASP A 530 17.52 -43.78 7.97
CA ASP A 530 17.26 -45.17 7.64
C ASP A 530 17.11 -45.41 6.13
N ARG A 531 16.90 -46.69 5.75
CA ARG A 531 16.71 -47.11 4.34
C ARG A 531 15.42 -46.59 3.71
N PHE A 532 14.45 -46.15 4.51
CA PHE A 532 13.17 -45.65 4.07
C PHE A 532 13.14 -44.12 3.98
N GLY A 533 14.26 -43.44 4.28
CA GLY A 533 14.39 -42.00 4.21
C GLY A 533 13.90 -41.23 5.43
N TYR A 534 13.69 -41.89 6.58
CA TYR A 534 13.41 -41.21 7.84
C TYR A 534 14.68 -40.71 8.48
N ALA A 535 14.76 -39.42 8.74
CA ALA A 535 15.91 -38.73 9.27
C ALA A 535 15.63 -38.18 10.69
N LYS A 536 16.65 -38.22 11.55
CA LYS A 536 16.66 -37.66 12.90
C LYS A 536 18.08 -37.34 13.34
N THR A 537 18.20 -36.64 14.46
CA THR A 537 19.47 -36.43 15.13
C THR A 537 19.39 -37.00 16.54
N VAL A 538 20.49 -37.53 17.02
CA VAL A 538 20.65 -38.06 18.40
C VAL A 538 21.92 -37.50 19.01
N ASP A 539 21.98 -37.50 20.35
CA ASP A 539 23.18 -37.16 21.09
C ASP A 539 24.30 -38.17 20.79
N VAL A 540 25.55 -37.70 20.75
CA VAL A 540 26.74 -38.59 20.52
C VAL A 540 26.77 -39.72 21.57
N SER A 541 26.51 -39.43 22.82
CA SER A 541 26.50 -40.46 23.87
C SER A 541 25.37 -41.48 23.70
N VAL A 542 24.24 -41.09 23.11
CA VAL A 542 23.14 -41.99 22.75
C VAL A 542 23.52 -42.88 21.57
N TYR A 543 24.17 -42.32 20.58
CA TYR A 543 24.71 -43.10 19.44
C TYR A 543 25.75 -44.13 19.90
N GLU A 544 26.76 -43.73 20.66
CA GLU A 544 27.82 -44.63 21.12
C GLU A 544 27.28 -45.83 21.92
N ARG A 545 26.25 -45.62 22.73
CA ARG A 545 25.57 -46.72 23.49
C ARG A 545 24.77 -47.67 22.58
N ASN A 546 24.38 -47.25 21.38
CA ASN A 546 23.56 -48.04 20.45
C ASN A 546 24.28 -48.23 19.10
N LYS A 547 25.58 -48.12 19.03
CA LYS A 547 26.36 -48.01 17.78
C LYS A 547 26.08 -49.15 16.79
N GLU A 548 26.14 -50.41 17.22
CA GLU A 548 25.88 -51.56 16.38
C GLU A 548 24.48 -51.54 15.77
N ALA A 549 23.47 -51.19 16.56
CA ALA A 549 22.12 -51.08 16.08
C ALA A 549 21.94 -49.85 15.13
N ALA A 550 22.54 -48.71 15.47
CA ALA A 550 22.50 -47.51 14.65
C ALA A 550 23.12 -47.73 13.29
N ASP A 551 24.28 -48.36 13.20
CA ASP A 551 25.01 -48.65 11.97
C ASP A 551 24.31 -49.72 11.09
N SER A 552 23.57 -50.66 11.74
CA SER A 552 22.83 -51.68 11.00
C SER A 552 21.46 -51.19 10.48
N GLU A 553 20.75 -50.34 11.24
CA GLU A 553 19.42 -49.85 10.90
C GLU A 553 19.43 -48.63 9.96
N ASN A 554 20.49 -47.82 10.02
CA ASN A 554 20.56 -46.58 9.24
C ASN A 554 21.51 -46.73 8.01
N LYS A 555 21.09 -46.20 6.89
CA LYS A 555 21.91 -46.17 5.66
C LYS A 555 22.97 -45.07 5.73
N TYR A 556 22.65 -43.96 6.42
CA TYR A 556 23.56 -42.84 6.57
C TYR A 556 23.68 -42.46 8.05
N VAL A 557 24.91 -42.34 8.50
CA VAL A 557 25.35 -41.93 9.82
C VAL A 557 26.40 -40.84 9.66
N VAL A 558 26.07 -39.60 10.06
CA VAL A 558 26.96 -38.45 9.86
C VAL A 558 27.09 -37.68 11.19
N ASN A 559 28.34 -37.45 11.61
CA ASN A 559 28.64 -36.56 12.73
C ASN A 559 28.52 -35.10 12.25
N CYS A 560 27.83 -34.25 12.97
CA CYS A 560 27.62 -32.85 12.63
C CYS A 560 27.30 -31.99 13.86
N LEU A 561 27.41 -30.68 13.73
CA LEU A 561 26.95 -29.76 14.75
C LEU A 561 25.43 -29.55 14.66
N ASN A 562 24.76 -29.39 15.81
CA ASN A 562 23.32 -29.05 15.86
C ASN A 562 23.00 -27.75 15.13
N THR A 563 23.95 -26.80 15.03
CA THR A 563 23.86 -25.54 14.27
C THR A 563 24.28 -25.68 12.82
N GLY A 564 24.80 -26.84 12.41
CA GLY A 564 25.34 -27.15 11.10
C GLY A 564 24.28 -27.40 10.02
N LYS A 565 24.78 -27.88 8.88
CA LYS A 565 23.96 -28.27 7.73
C LYS A 565 24.40 -29.61 7.19
N ILE A 566 23.45 -30.40 6.74
CA ILE A 566 23.67 -31.65 6.00
C ILE A 566 23.47 -31.41 4.52
N CYS A 567 24.39 -31.90 3.70
CA CYS A 567 24.35 -31.87 2.25
C CYS A 567 23.94 -33.23 1.69
N LEU A 568 22.90 -33.28 0.86
CA LEU A 568 22.44 -34.46 0.12
C LEU A 568 22.79 -34.26 -1.35
N PHE A 569 23.64 -35.11 -1.91
CA PHE A 569 23.96 -35.16 -3.35
C PHE A 569 23.10 -36.23 -4.01
N THR A 570 22.48 -35.87 -5.14
CA THR A 570 21.55 -36.75 -5.87
C THR A 570 22.08 -37.16 -7.24
N ASP A 571 21.54 -38.24 -7.75
CA ASP A 571 21.82 -38.78 -9.08
C ASP A 571 21.50 -37.81 -10.21
N SER A 572 20.57 -36.88 -9.98
CA SER A 572 20.25 -35.77 -10.89
C SER A 572 21.33 -34.67 -10.97
N GLY A 573 22.42 -34.82 -10.23
CA GLY A 573 23.52 -33.84 -10.17
C GLY A 573 23.21 -32.60 -9.34
N LYS A 574 22.20 -32.63 -8.46
CA LYS A 574 21.87 -31.57 -7.53
C LYS A 574 22.44 -31.83 -6.13
N MET A 575 22.53 -30.76 -5.36
CA MET A 575 22.78 -30.82 -3.91
C MET A 575 21.68 -30.09 -3.19
N HIS A 576 21.08 -30.74 -2.21
CA HIS A 576 20.10 -30.17 -1.29
C HIS A 576 20.73 -29.97 0.08
N GLN A 577 20.44 -28.85 0.74
CA GLN A 577 20.91 -28.56 2.10
C GLN A 577 19.77 -28.59 3.10
N ILE A 578 20.02 -29.21 4.24
CA ILE A 578 19.12 -29.26 5.40
C ILE A 578 19.86 -28.67 6.59
N LYS A 579 19.22 -27.79 7.34
CA LYS A 579 19.74 -27.37 8.63
C LYS A 579 19.51 -28.47 9.64
N VAL A 580 20.54 -28.81 10.40
CA VAL A 580 20.45 -29.83 11.44
C VAL A 580 19.35 -29.50 12.47
N MET A 581 19.16 -28.22 12.76
CA MET A 581 18.09 -27.74 13.66
C MET A 581 16.67 -28.03 13.16
N ASP A 582 16.47 -28.21 11.86
CA ASP A 582 15.16 -28.52 11.26
C ASP A 582 14.80 -30.01 11.44
N LEU A 583 15.75 -30.85 11.88
CA LEU A 583 15.55 -32.26 12.13
C LEU A 583 15.12 -32.52 13.57
N PRO A 584 14.27 -33.53 13.81
CA PRO A 584 13.91 -33.91 15.18
C PRO A 584 15.15 -34.43 15.95
N TYR A 585 15.39 -33.82 17.09
CA TYR A 585 16.37 -34.28 18.05
C TYR A 585 15.65 -35.09 19.12
N GLY A 586 16.01 -36.36 19.28
CA GLY A 586 15.24 -37.23 20.18
C GLY A 586 15.95 -38.50 20.63
N ARG A 587 15.13 -39.46 21.08
CA ARG A 587 15.62 -40.77 21.57
C ARG A 587 15.97 -41.65 20.36
N PHE A 588 16.91 -42.60 20.58
CA PHE A 588 17.30 -43.55 19.55
C PHE A 588 16.13 -44.30 18.89
N ARG A 589 15.10 -44.67 19.66
CA ARG A 589 13.93 -45.39 19.16
C ARG A 589 12.87 -44.55 18.45
N ASP A 590 13.01 -43.22 18.43
CA ASP A 590 12.06 -42.35 17.74
C ASP A 590 12.24 -42.52 16.23
N LYS A 591 11.12 -42.52 15.48
CA LYS A 591 11.10 -42.85 14.04
C LYS A 591 11.75 -41.77 13.17
N GLY A 592 11.84 -40.52 13.62
CA GLY A 592 12.30 -39.40 12.78
C GLY A 592 11.21 -38.88 11.84
N VAL A 593 11.62 -38.05 10.87
CA VAL A 593 10.75 -37.45 9.84
C VAL A 593 11.25 -37.84 8.44
N PRO A 594 10.35 -37.99 7.46
CA PRO A 594 10.78 -38.17 6.07
C PRO A 594 11.65 -37.01 5.61
N ILE A 595 12.77 -37.32 4.95
CA ILE A 595 13.75 -36.33 4.49
C ILE A 595 13.12 -35.36 3.46
N ASP A 596 12.15 -35.82 2.69
CA ASP A 596 11.36 -35.02 1.75
C ASP A 596 10.63 -33.86 2.45
N ASN A 597 10.19 -34.05 3.69
CA ASN A 597 9.42 -33.03 4.45
C ASN A 597 10.29 -31.88 4.97
N VAL A 598 11.61 -32.07 5.09
CA VAL A 598 12.56 -31.11 5.66
C VAL A 598 13.54 -30.55 4.64
N SER A 599 13.45 -31.00 3.38
CA SER A 599 14.33 -30.60 2.29
C SER A 599 13.53 -30.32 1.01
N ASN A 600 14.24 -29.87 -0.04
CA ASN A 600 13.69 -29.77 -1.40
C ASN A 600 13.97 -31.04 -2.22
N TYR A 601 14.46 -32.09 -1.59
CA TYR A 601 14.64 -33.41 -2.20
C TYR A 601 13.28 -34.08 -2.39
N SER A 602 13.14 -34.80 -3.51
CA SER A 602 11.95 -35.58 -3.82
C SER A 602 12.35 -37.03 -4.11
N SER A 603 12.01 -37.94 -3.23
CA SER A 603 12.31 -39.38 -3.39
C SER A 603 11.64 -40.04 -4.59
N SER A 604 10.59 -39.39 -5.18
CA SER A 604 9.94 -39.84 -6.40
C SER A 604 10.68 -39.46 -7.68
N GLU A 605 11.54 -38.45 -7.64
CA GLU A 605 12.21 -37.89 -8.81
C GLU A 605 13.72 -38.16 -8.87
N GLU A 606 14.37 -38.33 -7.71
CA GLU A 606 15.83 -38.46 -7.62
C GLU A 606 16.24 -39.43 -6.50
N GLN A 607 17.46 -39.92 -6.59
CA GLN A 607 18.03 -40.81 -5.59
C GLN A 607 19.26 -40.19 -4.93
N ILE A 608 19.36 -40.38 -3.62
CA ILE A 608 20.49 -39.88 -2.84
C ILE A 608 21.72 -40.74 -3.12
N VAL A 609 22.79 -40.12 -3.61
CA VAL A 609 24.10 -40.70 -3.85
C VAL A 609 24.95 -40.67 -2.59
N THR A 610 25.02 -39.50 -1.93
CA THR A 610 25.85 -39.30 -0.72
C THR A 610 25.21 -38.26 0.17
N ILE A 611 25.35 -38.46 1.48
CA ILE A 611 25.02 -37.48 2.53
C ILE A 611 26.31 -37.18 3.32
N CYS A 612 26.58 -35.88 3.55
CA CYS A 612 27.74 -35.45 4.31
C CYS A 612 27.46 -34.15 5.07
N ASP A 613 28.27 -33.89 6.09
CA ASP A 613 28.25 -32.62 6.81
C ASP A 613 28.86 -31.50 5.96
N ALA A 614 28.19 -30.36 5.90
CA ALA A 614 28.61 -29.23 5.11
C ALA A 614 29.94 -28.61 5.59
N GLN A 615 30.20 -28.61 6.88
CA GLN A 615 31.45 -28.08 7.44
C GLN A 615 32.63 -29.01 7.10
N GLN A 616 32.41 -30.31 7.22
CA GLN A 616 33.47 -31.32 6.94
C GLN A 616 33.92 -31.22 5.48
N ILE A 617 32.99 -31.17 4.52
CA ILE A 617 33.34 -31.09 3.10
C ILE A 617 34.00 -29.77 2.70
N ALA A 618 33.81 -28.69 3.46
CA ALA A 618 34.34 -27.36 3.14
C ALA A 618 35.87 -27.31 2.99
N PHE A 619 36.55 -28.20 3.69
CA PHE A 619 38.02 -28.28 3.74
C PHE A 619 38.60 -29.41 2.88
N GLU A 620 37.71 -30.14 2.18
CA GLU A 620 38.07 -31.35 1.44
C GLU A 620 37.89 -31.17 -0.06
N LYS A 621 38.60 -32.02 -0.83
CA LYS A 621 38.35 -32.19 -2.27
C LYS A 621 37.35 -33.32 -2.46
N LEU A 622 36.34 -33.09 -3.27
CA LEU A 622 35.29 -34.07 -3.57
C LEU A 622 35.51 -34.65 -4.98
N LEU A 623 35.52 -35.97 -5.09
CA LEU A 623 35.50 -36.70 -6.35
C LEU A 623 34.02 -36.88 -6.79
N PHE A 624 33.73 -36.41 -7.97
CA PHE A 624 32.47 -36.66 -8.66
C PHE A 624 32.69 -37.66 -9.79
N ALA A 625 31.81 -38.64 -9.90
CA ALA A 625 31.82 -39.53 -11.04
C ALA A 625 30.41 -39.86 -11.51
N THR A 626 30.25 -39.93 -12.83
CA THR A 626 28.96 -40.17 -13.48
C THR A 626 28.90 -41.56 -14.15
N LYS A 627 27.69 -41.99 -14.42
CA LYS A 627 27.40 -43.29 -15.05
C LYS A 627 28.08 -43.45 -16.43
N GLN A 628 28.20 -42.35 -17.18
CA GLN A 628 28.91 -42.31 -18.46
C GLN A 628 30.43 -42.17 -18.31
N GLY A 629 30.95 -42.35 -17.11
CA GLY A 629 32.39 -42.39 -16.86
C GLY A 629 33.10 -41.02 -16.83
N MET A 630 32.36 -39.94 -16.69
CA MET A 630 32.92 -38.61 -16.49
C MET A 630 33.30 -38.42 -15.02
N ILE A 631 34.51 -37.89 -14.78
CA ILE A 631 35.05 -37.67 -13.44
C ILE A 631 35.63 -36.27 -13.29
N LYS A 632 35.61 -35.74 -12.07
CA LYS A 632 36.30 -34.50 -11.70
C LYS A 632 36.55 -34.43 -10.21
N ARG A 633 37.49 -33.60 -9.79
CA ARG A 633 37.64 -33.16 -8.43
C ARG A 633 37.05 -31.75 -8.30
N VAL A 634 36.36 -31.48 -7.20
CA VAL A 634 35.75 -30.16 -6.90
C VAL A 634 36.17 -29.77 -5.50
N ASP A 635 36.52 -28.49 -5.31
CA ASP A 635 36.78 -27.93 -4.00
C ASP A 635 35.50 -27.90 -3.21
N GLY A 636 35.49 -28.49 -2.02
CA GLY A 636 34.31 -28.60 -1.18
C GLY A 636 33.78 -27.24 -0.69
N SER A 637 34.66 -26.23 -0.64
CA SER A 637 34.24 -24.85 -0.31
C SER A 637 33.22 -24.28 -1.30
N GLU A 638 33.16 -24.78 -2.54
CA GLU A 638 32.15 -24.36 -3.53
C GLU A 638 30.70 -24.72 -3.13
N PHE A 639 30.55 -25.64 -2.19
CA PHE A 639 29.25 -26.09 -1.67
C PHE A 639 28.78 -25.32 -0.42
N GLN A 640 29.59 -24.36 0.08
CA GLN A 640 29.21 -23.44 1.15
C GLN A 640 28.31 -22.34 0.61
N VAL A 641 27.03 -22.61 0.44
CA VAL A 641 26.05 -21.72 -0.18
C VAL A 641 24.85 -21.45 0.73
N ALA A 642 24.15 -20.32 0.50
CA ALA A 642 22.94 -19.99 1.24
C ALA A 642 21.66 -20.66 0.69
N LYS A 643 21.67 -21.04 -0.60
CA LYS A 643 20.51 -21.65 -1.25
C LYS A 643 20.27 -23.08 -0.79
N ARG A 644 19.01 -23.45 -0.56
CA ARG A 644 18.63 -24.81 -0.15
C ARG A 644 18.91 -25.87 -1.21
N THR A 645 18.92 -25.50 -2.48
CA THR A 645 19.19 -26.41 -3.61
C THR A 645 20.07 -25.73 -4.64
N ILE A 646 21.11 -26.43 -5.10
CA ILE A 646 22.00 -25.98 -6.18
C ILE A 646 22.31 -27.14 -7.12
N ALA A 647 22.77 -26.82 -8.34
CA ALA A 647 23.43 -27.79 -9.19
C ALA A 647 24.82 -28.09 -8.62
N ALA A 648 25.09 -29.35 -8.29
CA ALA A 648 26.39 -29.83 -7.80
C ALA A 648 27.33 -30.23 -8.92
N THR A 649 26.79 -30.69 -10.04
CA THR A 649 27.54 -30.97 -11.27
C THR A 649 26.64 -30.77 -12.48
N LYS A 650 27.25 -30.48 -13.63
CA LYS A 650 26.56 -30.53 -14.91
C LYS A 650 26.67 -31.94 -15.46
N LEU A 651 25.58 -32.57 -15.76
CA LEU A 651 25.49 -33.89 -16.39
C LEU A 651 25.39 -33.76 -17.91
N GLN A 652 25.81 -34.78 -18.63
CA GLN A 652 25.54 -34.98 -20.07
C GLN A 652 24.11 -35.49 -20.23
N GLU A 653 23.63 -35.54 -21.46
CA GLU A 653 22.33 -36.11 -21.80
C GLU A 653 22.26 -37.59 -21.40
N GLU A 654 21.21 -38.01 -20.75
CA GLU A 654 21.00 -39.37 -20.20
C GLU A 654 22.06 -39.85 -19.20
N ASP A 655 22.87 -38.96 -18.61
CA ASP A 655 23.86 -39.29 -17.60
C ASP A 655 23.31 -39.12 -16.16
N ALA A 656 23.87 -39.83 -15.23
CA ALA A 656 23.53 -39.76 -13.81
C ALA A 656 24.81 -39.71 -12.94
N LEU A 657 24.70 -38.97 -11.84
CA LEU A 657 25.77 -38.97 -10.83
C LEU A 657 25.69 -40.26 -10.01
N ILE A 658 26.80 -40.99 -9.91
CA ILE A 658 26.84 -42.26 -9.18
C ILE A 658 27.76 -42.22 -7.96
N HIS A 659 28.63 -41.22 -7.86
CA HIS A 659 29.57 -41.13 -6.75
C HIS A 659 29.91 -39.67 -6.43
N VAL A 660 29.82 -39.34 -5.14
CA VAL A 660 30.46 -38.15 -4.56
C VAL A 660 31.13 -38.58 -3.27
N GLY A 661 32.43 -38.38 -3.14
CA GLY A 661 33.20 -38.77 -1.97
C GLY A 661 34.46 -37.92 -1.80
N MET A 662 34.98 -37.87 -0.58
CA MET A 662 36.22 -37.18 -0.28
C MET A 662 37.38 -37.90 -0.97
N VAL A 663 38.34 -37.17 -1.49
CA VAL A 663 39.50 -37.72 -2.19
C VAL A 663 40.77 -36.97 -1.78
N GLN A 664 41.84 -37.75 -1.48
CA GLN A 664 43.18 -37.20 -1.23
C GLN A 664 44.03 -37.21 -2.50
N GLU A 665 45.04 -36.37 -2.51
CA GLU A 665 46.04 -36.42 -3.57
C GLU A 665 46.88 -37.68 -3.48
N ASN A 666 47.18 -38.29 -4.61
CA ASN A 666 48.00 -39.52 -4.73
C ASN A 666 47.38 -40.82 -4.20
N GLN A 667 46.07 -40.89 -4.00
CA GLN A 667 45.42 -42.17 -3.80
C GLN A 667 45.28 -42.96 -5.09
N ASN A 668 45.23 -44.29 -4.98
CA ASN A 668 44.81 -45.12 -6.08
C ASN A 668 43.31 -45.09 -6.25
N ILE A 669 42.85 -44.94 -7.48
CA ILE A 669 41.46 -45.05 -7.88
C ILE A 669 41.30 -46.20 -8.83
N VAL A 670 40.30 -47.01 -8.64
CA VAL A 670 39.84 -48.02 -9.59
C VAL A 670 38.41 -47.73 -10.02
N LEU A 671 38.21 -47.55 -11.30
CA LEU A 671 36.89 -47.42 -11.92
C LEU A 671 36.46 -48.80 -12.41
N GLN A 672 35.35 -49.30 -11.92
CA GLN A 672 34.75 -50.59 -12.23
C GLN A 672 33.48 -50.37 -13.07
N THR A 673 33.43 -50.97 -14.25
CA THR A 673 32.25 -50.93 -15.11
C THR A 673 31.35 -52.14 -14.88
N ARG A 674 30.08 -52.00 -15.27
CA ARG A 674 29.07 -53.05 -15.18
C ARG A 674 29.49 -54.34 -15.94
N ASP A 675 30.18 -54.21 -17.08
CA ASP A 675 30.65 -55.28 -17.90
C ASP A 675 32.03 -55.86 -17.42
N GLY A 676 32.52 -55.37 -16.27
CA GLY A 676 33.69 -55.92 -15.58
C GLY A 676 35.03 -55.42 -16.08
N TYR A 677 35.12 -54.23 -16.62
CA TYR A 677 36.38 -53.55 -16.86
C TYR A 677 36.82 -52.78 -15.62
N PHE A 678 38.04 -52.96 -15.20
CA PHE A 678 38.69 -52.34 -14.07
C PHE A 678 39.85 -51.48 -14.54
N LEU A 679 39.78 -50.17 -14.34
CA LEU A 679 40.86 -49.25 -14.70
C LEU A 679 41.43 -48.61 -13.43
N ARG A 680 42.72 -48.91 -13.16
CA ARG A 680 43.45 -48.34 -12.03
C ARG A 680 44.37 -47.22 -12.50
N PHE A 681 44.30 -46.06 -11.80
CA PHE A 681 45.21 -44.92 -12.01
C PHE A 681 45.30 -44.09 -10.72
N LEU A 682 46.11 -43.01 -10.71
CA LEU A 682 46.23 -42.14 -9.54
C LEU A 682 45.25 -40.99 -9.57
N THR A 683 44.69 -40.63 -8.43
CA THR A 683 43.77 -39.49 -8.28
C THR A 683 44.36 -38.16 -8.72
N ALA A 684 45.72 -38.01 -8.69
CA ALA A 684 46.45 -36.86 -9.22
C ALA A 684 46.16 -36.59 -10.71
N GLU A 685 45.79 -37.64 -11.51
CA GLU A 685 45.45 -37.47 -12.92
C GLU A 685 44.04 -36.84 -13.14
N ILE A 686 43.24 -36.70 -12.09
CA ILE A 686 41.89 -36.14 -12.17
C ILE A 686 41.98 -34.62 -11.99
N PRO A 687 41.65 -33.82 -13.02
CA PRO A 687 41.73 -32.38 -12.89
C PRO A 687 40.70 -31.82 -11.93
N GLU A 688 41.09 -30.76 -11.21
CA GLU A 688 40.17 -29.97 -10.44
C GLU A 688 39.33 -29.08 -11.37
N LYS A 689 38.02 -29.07 -11.18
CA LYS A 689 37.06 -28.33 -11.97
C LYS A 689 36.01 -27.69 -11.04
N LYS A 690 35.40 -26.60 -11.50
CA LYS A 690 34.26 -25.99 -10.78
C LYS A 690 33.05 -26.92 -10.78
N LYS A 691 32.18 -26.76 -9.76
CA LYS A 691 30.95 -27.54 -9.63
C LYS A 691 30.07 -27.53 -10.90
N GLY A 692 29.99 -26.42 -11.63
CA GLY A 692 29.21 -26.32 -12.88
C GLY A 692 29.80 -26.98 -14.11
N ALA A 693 30.98 -27.63 -14.01
CA ALA A 693 31.64 -28.32 -15.14
C ALA A 693 31.19 -29.79 -15.24
N VAL A 694 31.19 -30.35 -16.44
CA VAL A 694 30.87 -31.76 -16.70
C VAL A 694 31.98 -32.70 -16.18
N GLY A 695 33.21 -32.26 -16.17
CA GLY A 695 34.36 -33.12 -15.84
C GLY A 695 35.14 -33.56 -17.06
N VAL A 696 35.96 -34.62 -16.89
CA VAL A 696 36.74 -35.26 -17.94
C VAL A 696 36.43 -36.75 -17.96
N ARG A 697 36.67 -37.41 -19.07
CA ARG A 697 36.45 -38.85 -19.17
C ARG A 697 37.46 -39.58 -18.28
N GLY A 698 36.96 -40.38 -17.36
CA GLY A 698 37.74 -41.22 -16.46
C GLY A 698 38.16 -42.55 -17.07
N ILE A 699 37.19 -43.22 -17.69
CA ILE A 699 37.33 -44.51 -18.35
C ILE A 699 36.69 -44.48 -19.73
N LYS A 700 37.24 -45.19 -20.70
CA LYS A 700 36.67 -45.35 -22.02
C LYS A 700 35.70 -46.53 -22.01
N LEU A 701 34.42 -46.24 -21.93
CA LEU A 701 33.34 -47.23 -21.89
C LEU A 701 33.13 -47.90 -23.25
N GLN A 702 32.74 -49.16 -23.27
CA GLN A 702 32.24 -49.87 -24.46
C GLN A 702 30.80 -49.40 -24.75
N LYS A 703 30.31 -49.71 -25.97
CA LYS A 703 29.02 -49.14 -26.48
C LYS A 703 27.80 -49.24 -25.58
N THR A 704 27.71 -50.21 -24.69
CA THR A 704 26.55 -50.46 -23.82
C THR A 704 26.94 -50.55 -22.35
N ASP A 705 28.22 -50.25 -22.03
CA ASP A 705 28.74 -50.35 -20.68
C ASP A 705 28.59 -49.05 -19.88
N GLU A 706 28.55 -49.16 -18.60
CA GLU A 706 28.35 -48.04 -17.66
C GLU A 706 29.35 -48.15 -16.51
N LEU A 707 29.76 -47.01 -15.98
CA LEU A 707 30.52 -46.99 -14.73
C LEU A 707 29.58 -47.36 -13.58
N GLU A 708 29.95 -48.37 -12.80
CA GLU A 708 29.11 -48.94 -11.73
C GLU A 708 29.64 -48.60 -10.35
N GLN A 709 30.95 -48.75 -10.12
CA GLN A 709 31.57 -48.57 -8.82
C GLN A 709 32.92 -47.86 -8.92
N ILE A 710 33.27 -47.17 -7.84
CA ILE A 710 34.56 -46.48 -7.68
C ILE A 710 35.16 -46.92 -6.37
N HIS A 711 36.45 -47.33 -6.42
CA HIS A 711 37.18 -47.75 -5.27
C HIS A 711 38.40 -46.86 -5.09
N LEU A 712 38.55 -46.26 -3.92
CA LEU A 712 39.67 -45.44 -3.49
C LEU A 712 40.46 -46.23 -2.43
N PHE A 713 41.79 -46.31 -2.58
CA PHE A 713 42.62 -46.95 -1.58
C PHE A 713 44.05 -46.38 -1.59
N GLU A 714 44.74 -46.54 -0.47
CA GLU A 714 46.13 -46.10 -0.31
C GLU A 714 47.10 -47.13 -0.88
N GLU A 715 48.27 -46.66 -1.30
CA GLU A 715 49.31 -47.53 -1.81
C GLU A 715 49.77 -48.49 -0.72
N GLY A 716 49.83 -49.79 -1.06
CA GLY A 716 50.23 -50.85 -0.12
C GLY A 716 49.11 -51.54 0.61
N THR A 717 47.84 -51.07 0.49
CA THR A 717 46.69 -51.76 1.07
C THR A 717 46.13 -52.86 0.17
N ASP A 718 45.99 -54.08 0.69
CA ASP A 718 45.38 -55.22 -0.03
C ASP A 718 43.83 -55.09 -0.04
N THR A 719 43.35 -54.15 -0.85
CA THR A 719 41.90 -53.95 -1.01
C THR A 719 41.34 -54.97 -1.97
N LYS A 720 40.40 -55.80 -1.53
CA LYS A 720 39.69 -56.79 -2.30
C LYS A 720 38.24 -56.41 -2.51
N VAL A 721 37.74 -56.58 -3.72
CA VAL A 721 36.34 -56.36 -4.07
C VAL A 721 35.74 -57.61 -4.72
N LYS A 722 34.52 -57.90 -4.39
CA LYS A 722 33.79 -59.05 -4.91
C LYS A 722 33.21 -58.72 -6.28
N TYR A 723 33.55 -59.48 -7.31
CA TYR A 723 32.98 -59.37 -8.67
C TYR A 723 32.47 -60.71 -9.13
N GLY A 724 31.13 -60.92 -9.13
CA GLY A 724 30.54 -62.24 -9.31
C GLY A 724 30.91 -63.17 -8.14
N GLU A 725 31.43 -64.36 -8.46
CA GLU A 725 31.88 -65.34 -7.46
C GLU A 725 33.39 -65.15 -7.05
N LYS A 726 34.08 -64.23 -7.68
CA LYS A 726 35.55 -64.03 -7.48
C LYS A 726 35.85 -62.76 -6.69
N GLU A 727 36.98 -62.81 -5.99
CA GLU A 727 37.61 -61.65 -5.38
C GLU A 727 38.67 -61.04 -6.31
N VAL A 728 38.56 -59.76 -6.61
CA VAL A 728 39.53 -58.99 -7.36
C VAL A 728 40.35 -58.16 -6.38
N THR A 729 41.65 -58.41 -6.36
CA THR A 729 42.60 -57.64 -5.54
C THR A 729 43.01 -56.37 -6.30
N LEU A 730 42.56 -55.20 -5.87
CA LEU A 730 42.64 -53.96 -6.61
C LEU A 730 44.09 -53.45 -6.79
N ASN A 731 44.95 -53.66 -5.79
CA ASN A 731 46.39 -53.27 -5.86
C ASN A 731 47.20 -54.09 -6.87
N ARG A 732 46.72 -55.27 -7.28
CA ARG A 732 47.34 -56.10 -8.33
C ARG A 732 46.95 -55.73 -9.75
N LEU A 733 45.94 -54.84 -9.91
CA LEU A 733 45.58 -54.33 -11.22
C LEU A 733 46.70 -53.42 -11.76
N LYS A 734 46.99 -53.55 -13.06
CA LYS A 734 48.03 -52.74 -13.71
C LYS A 734 47.68 -51.26 -13.58
N LEU A 735 48.67 -50.49 -13.07
CA LEU A 735 48.56 -49.03 -13.09
C LEU A 735 48.59 -48.55 -14.54
N ALA A 736 47.57 -47.81 -14.94
CA ALA A 736 47.35 -47.28 -16.28
C ALA A 736 47.15 -45.79 -16.24
N LYS A 737 46.97 -45.16 -17.37
CA LYS A 737 46.58 -43.74 -17.44
C LYS A 737 45.05 -43.60 -17.44
N ARG A 738 44.55 -42.50 -16.93
CA ARG A 738 43.15 -42.09 -17.06
C ARG A 738 42.71 -42.16 -18.53
N ASP A 739 41.43 -42.38 -18.78
CA ASP A 739 40.84 -42.48 -20.13
C ASP A 739 41.22 -43.77 -20.90
N GLY A 740 41.73 -44.76 -20.17
CA GLY A 740 41.98 -46.11 -20.73
C GLY A 740 40.70 -46.96 -20.75
N VAL A 741 40.75 -48.14 -21.37
CA VAL A 741 39.64 -49.12 -21.41
C VAL A 741 39.58 -49.96 -20.13
N GLY A 742 40.71 -50.07 -19.43
CA GLY A 742 40.82 -50.94 -18.26
C GLY A 742 41.06 -52.44 -18.60
N THR A 743 41.21 -53.25 -17.58
CA THR A 743 41.42 -54.70 -17.69
C THR A 743 40.12 -55.42 -17.42
N LYS A 744 39.68 -56.26 -18.36
CA LYS A 744 38.45 -57.04 -18.20
C LYS A 744 38.68 -58.19 -17.21
N GLN A 745 37.85 -58.24 -16.17
CA GLN A 745 37.79 -59.36 -15.23
C GLN A 745 36.63 -60.26 -15.62
N ARG A 746 36.85 -61.58 -15.50
CA ARG A 746 35.79 -62.57 -15.76
C ARG A 746 35.00 -62.79 -14.47
N LYS A 747 33.64 -62.76 -14.55
CA LYS A 747 32.73 -63.10 -13.44
C LYS A 747 32.97 -64.50 -12.92
#